data_77d2a445fbe5bcbed54669631edf3ed7
#
_entry.id   77d2a445fbe5bcbed54669631edf3ed7
#
_cell.length_a   1.000
_cell.length_b   1.000
_cell.length_c   1.000
_cell.angle_alpha   90.00
_cell.angle_beta   90.00
_cell.angle_gamma   90.00
#
_symmetry.space_group_name_H-M   'P 1'
#
loop_
_entity.id
_entity.type
_entity.pdbx_description
1 polymer ?
#
loop_
_entity_poly.entity_id
_entity_poly.type
_entity_poly.pdbx_seq_one_letter_code
_entity_poly.pdbx_strand_id
1 'polypeptide(L)'
;MNYNCLNILKWTEAQLKYTYDVSLQEATPQELHEALGEAVMMAISDNWNKSKHTRMHQRKAYYFSAEYLIGRLVYSNLYNLGILDEMRQLFAERGVDLAILEEVEDAALGNGGLGRLAACFLDSAASTNIPLSGYGLRYKFGLFKQSFDEQGGQKENADDWSKFGDPWSYRRYNHTVKVKFPDHTVLAVPYDVPVIGYGTDNINTLRLWQCEAEEELDFNAFNDQDYLRALTQKNKAEDITRVLYPNDSTWEGKRLRIKQQYVLSSASLQDMLRTYKMAHGNDLSHFADFYAVQLNDTHPAMSIPELIRLLMQEGMDFEQSFSVAQKTFSYTNHTVMGEALEKWPLDLLKSVVPEIVDIILRIDEKLKREHPNLFIVRDNTAHMANLSVYVGTYVNGVAEIHSQILKDDCFKEWYAAFPERFQNKTNGITPRRWMGLCNPELTQMIKYRVGGDFLKDLDMLNKLKPMIDDDMVRQFNAVKRQKKEQLCKVIAEKEGVQLNPDFVFDIQIKRLHEYKRQLMNALSIVDIYFRLKDGSLTDFQPTAFIFGAKSAPGYARAKAIIRYINRIAKMINNDPAVADKLKVVFVQNYNCSYAEYLVPAADISEQISPAGTEASGTGNMKLMLNGAVTLGTLDGANVEIAKEAGIENEYIFGHTVEQINACKDSYYARGIYDNDARLHRAIDTLVDGTVPTDDAQKELYHSLLDGASWHKADHYFVLLDYASYMEKKLQANRDYADRLAFGRKCLMNIASGAKFSSDRTIKQYAEEIWHVNPTQY
;
A
#
# COMPACT_ATOMS: atom_id res chain seq x y z
N MET A 1 20.38 6.58 -21.43
CA MET A 1 20.83 5.35 -22.14
C MET A 1 20.01 5.15 -23.39
N ASN A 2 20.62 4.62 -24.46
CA ASN A 2 19.85 4.15 -25.61
C ASN A 2 19.81 2.61 -25.55
N TYR A 3 18.77 2.06 -24.96
CA TYR A 3 18.47 0.65 -25.09
C TYR A 3 18.07 0.37 -26.55
N ASN A 4 18.59 -0.70 -27.12
CA ASN A 4 18.27 -1.05 -28.53
C ASN A 4 16.97 -1.89 -28.53
N CYS A 5 15.83 -1.22 -28.74
CA CYS A 5 14.50 -1.83 -28.76
C CYS A 5 14.37 -2.95 -29.82
N LEU A 6 15.05 -2.82 -30.98
CA LEU A 6 15.08 -3.87 -32.00
C LEU A 6 15.78 -5.14 -31.49
N ASN A 7 16.81 -5.01 -30.66
CA ASN A 7 17.47 -6.17 -30.09
C ASN A 7 16.58 -6.82 -29.02
N ILE A 8 15.89 -6.03 -28.20
CA ILE A 8 14.93 -6.55 -27.22
C ILE A 8 13.82 -7.32 -27.94
N LEU A 9 13.26 -6.77 -29.03
CA LEU A 9 12.25 -7.47 -29.83
C LEU A 9 12.78 -8.78 -30.40
N LYS A 10 14.00 -8.77 -31.02
CA LYS A 10 14.63 -9.99 -31.56
C LYS A 10 14.85 -11.06 -30.46
N TRP A 11 15.27 -10.66 -29.28
CA TRP A 11 15.45 -11.61 -28.16
C TRP A 11 14.10 -12.14 -27.69
N THR A 12 13.06 -11.32 -27.67
CA THR A 12 11.69 -11.75 -27.37
C THR A 12 11.21 -12.78 -28.39
N GLU A 13 11.37 -12.51 -29.70
CA GLU A 13 11.01 -13.46 -30.79
C GLU A 13 11.81 -14.77 -30.69
N ALA A 14 13.12 -14.66 -30.38
CA ALA A 14 13.99 -15.84 -30.21
C ALA A 14 13.57 -16.67 -29.00
N GLN A 15 13.22 -16.03 -27.87
CA GLN A 15 12.77 -16.70 -26.67
C GLN A 15 11.42 -17.40 -26.87
N LEU A 16 10.47 -16.74 -27.54
CA LEU A 16 9.18 -17.35 -27.91
C LEU A 16 9.37 -18.61 -28.75
N LYS A 17 10.24 -18.51 -29.77
CA LYS A 17 10.54 -19.64 -30.65
C LYS A 17 11.26 -20.77 -29.92
N TYR A 18 12.22 -20.45 -29.08
CA TYR A 18 13.02 -21.44 -28.36
C TYR A 18 12.23 -22.15 -27.26
N THR A 19 11.49 -21.41 -26.45
CA THR A 19 10.86 -21.94 -25.25
C THR A 19 9.47 -22.51 -25.53
N TYR A 20 8.70 -21.86 -26.42
CA TYR A 20 7.28 -22.16 -26.64
C TYR A 20 6.96 -22.69 -28.05
N ASP A 21 7.91 -22.63 -28.98
CA ASP A 21 7.74 -22.96 -30.39
C ASP A 21 6.60 -22.20 -31.10
N VAL A 22 6.41 -20.93 -30.72
CA VAL A 22 5.39 -20.02 -31.28
C VAL A 22 6.04 -18.78 -31.89
N SER A 23 5.33 -18.14 -32.80
CA SER A 23 5.66 -16.79 -33.29
C SER A 23 5.12 -15.70 -32.37
N LEU A 24 5.52 -14.45 -32.60
CA LEU A 24 5.04 -13.29 -31.84
C LEU A 24 3.52 -13.12 -31.92
N GLN A 25 2.91 -13.46 -33.07
CA GLN A 25 1.47 -13.33 -33.32
C GLN A 25 0.65 -14.47 -32.70
N GLU A 26 1.26 -15.61 -32.43
CA GLU A 26 0.62 -16.79 -31.84
C GLU A 26 0.77 -16.85 -30.33
N ALA A 27 1.68 -16.06 -29.77
CA ALA A 27 1.98 -16.08 -28.35
C ALA A 27 0.77 -15.64 -27.49
N THR A 28 0.51 -16.38 -26.44
CA THR A 28 -0.43 -15.95 -25.39
C THR A 28 0.13 -14.75 -24.60
N PRO A 29 -0.70 -13.97 -23.90
CA PRO A 29 -0.23 -12.87 -23.04
C PRO A 29 0.86 -13.29 -22.06
N GLN A 30 0.75 -14.50 -21.49
CA GLN A 30 1.68 -15.05 -20.50
C GLN A 30 3.03 -15.41 -21.16
N GLU A 31 3.03 -16.10 -22.29
CA GLU A 31 4.24 -16.45 -23.03
C GLU A 31 4.99 -15.19 -23.52
N LEU A 32 4.22 -14.21 -24.02
CA LEU A 32 4.78 -12.92 -24.42
C LEU A 32 5.38 -12.16 -23.25
N HIS A 33 4.71 -12.15 -22.10
CA HIS A 33 5.21 -11.51 -20.88
C HIS A 33 6.52 -12.13 -20.40
N GLU A 34 6.62 -13.46 -20.38
CA GLU A 34 7.85 -14.17 -20.00
C GLU A 34 8.98 -13.83 -20.98
N ALA A 35 8.75 -13.97 -22.26
CA ALA A 35 9.77 -13.75 -23.27
C ALA A 35 10.26 -12.28 -23.32
N LEU A 36 9.34 -11.32 -23.23
CA LEU A 36 9.67 -9.90 -23.21
C LEU A 36 10.39 -9.53 -21.89
N GLY A 37 9.90 -10.05 -20.75
CA GLY A 37 10.51 -9.81 -19.47
C GLY A 37 11.96 -10.29 -19.42
N GLU A 38 12.24 -11.52 -19.86
CA GLU A 38 13.60 -12.05 -19.95
C GLU A 38 14.50 -11.25 -20.89
N ALA A 39 13.96 -10.81 -22.04
CA ALA A 39 14.71 -9.97 -22.99
C ALA A 39 15.08 -8.60 -22.37
N VAL A 40 14.18 -7.98 -21.63
CA VAL A 40 14.45 -6.73 -20.91
C VAL A 40 15.47 -6.96 -19.77
N MET A 41 15.32 -8.04 -19.00
CA MET A 41 16.27 -8.41 -17.93
C MET A 41 17.69 -8.62 -18.49
N MET A 42 17.83 -9.21 -19.66
CA MET A 42 19.10 -9.33 -20.34
C MET A 42 19.64 -7.96 -20.76
N ALA A 43 18.81 -7.09 -21.31
CA ALA A 43 19.21 -5.75 -21.74
C ALA A 43 19.74 -4.87 -20.61
N ILE A 44 19.17 -5.00 -19.38
CA ILE A 44 19.56 -4.18 -18.23
C ILE A 44 20.69 -4.76 -17.38
N SER A 45 21.14 -6.00 -17.67
CA SER A 45 22.04 -6.77 -16.80
C SER A 45 23.36 -6.04 -16.49
N ASP A 46 23.97 -5.43 -17.47
CA ASP A 46 25.25 -4.71 -17.32
C ASP A 46 25.09 -3.50 -16.39
N ASN A 47 24.02 -2.72 -16.58
CA ASN A 47 23.74 -1.54 -15.75
C ASN A 47 23.40 -1.92 -14.33
N TRP A 48 22.64 -3.00 -14.14
CA TRP A 48 22.31 -3.50 -12.81
C TRP A 48 23.57 -3.96 -12.06
N ASN A 49 24.47 -4.68 -12.75
CA ASN A 49 25.76 -5.08 -12.18
C ASN A 49 26.66 -3.86 -11.90
N LYS A 50 26.75 -2.90 -12.84
CA LYS A 50 27.48 -1.65 -12.64
C LYS A 50 26.97 -0.91 -11.39
N SER A 51 25.65 -0.79 -11.23
CA SER A 51 25.05 -0.14 -10.07
C SER A 51 25.42 -0.83 -8.75
N LYS A 52 25.45 -2.18 -8.71
CA LYS A 52 25.87 -2.95 -7.54
C LYS A 52 27.35 -2.69 -7.19
N HIS A 53 28.23 -2.71 -8.18
CA HIS A 53 29.67 -2.53 -7.98
C HIS A 53 30.02 -1.09 -7.55
N THR A 54 29.43 -0.08 -8.20
CA THR A 54 29.67 1.34 -7.85
C THR A 54 29.35 1.63 -6.40
N ARG A 55 28.35 0.98 -5.83
CA ARG A 55 27.89 1.20 -4.44
C ARG A 55 28.56 0.30 -3.40
N MET A 56 29.47 -0.57 -3.78
CA MET A 56 29.97 -1.62 -2.89
C MET A 56 30.57 -1.05 -1.59
N HIS A 57 31.30 0.04 -1.67
CA HIS A 57 31.98 0.67 -0.53
C HIS A 57 31.32 1.94 -0.02
N GLN A 58 30.15 2.32 -0.57
CA GLN A 58 29.40 3.48 -0.11
C GLN A 58 28.52 3.14 1.09
N ARG A 59 28.23 4.16 1.91
CA ARG A 59 27.11 4.06 2.86
C ARG A 59 25.82 3.92 2.09
N LYS A 60 24.96 2.98 2.50
CA LYS A 60 23.70 2.66 1.84
C LYS A 60 22.61 2.34 2.84
N ALA A 61 21.38 2.48 2.40
CA ALA A 61 20.21 2.16 3.19
C ALA A 61 19.54 0.86 2.73
N TYR A 62 18.85 0.23 3.68
CA TYR A 62 18.04 -0.94 3.46
C TYR A 62 16.63 -0.69 4.00
N TYR A 63 15.63 -1.00 3.21
CA TYR A 63 14.23 -0.84 3.57
C TYR A 63 13.63 -2.22 3.87
N PHE A 64 13.31 -2.49 5.14
CA PHE A 64 12.74 -3.76 5.56
C PHE A 64 11.23 -3.65 5.64
N SER A 65 10.52 -4.40 4.82
CA SER A 65 9.06 -4.39 4.79
C SER A 65 8.49 -5.79 4.62
N ALA A 66 7.42 -6.08 5.36
CA ALA A 66 6.68 -7.33 5.22
C ALA A 66 5.95 -7.44 3.87
N GLU A 67 5.72 -6.32 3.19
CA GLU A 67 5.02 -6.28 1.92
C GLU A 67 5.62 -5.25 0.95
N TYR A 68 5.58 -5.59 -0.35
CA TYR A 68 5.93 -4.71 -1.46
C TYR A 68 4.88 -4.84 -2.56
N LEU A 69 3.95 -3.90 -2.63
CA LEU A 69 2.92 -3.87 -3.66
C LEU A 69 3.47 -3.24 -4.94
N ILE A 70 4.32 -3.99 -5.64
CA ILE A 70 5.01 -3.52 -6.85
C ILE A 70 4.10 -3.42 -8.08
N GLY A 71 2.99 -4.14 -8.10
CA GLY A 71 2.05 -4.17 -9.22
C GLY A 71 2.60 -4.85 -10.46
N ARG A 72 2.00 -4.59 -11.63
CA ARG A 72 2.50 -5.08 -12.91
C ARG A 72 3.77 -4.34 -13.29
N LEU A 73 4.86 -5.09 -13.58
CA LEU A 73 6.17 -4.50 -13.81
C LEU A 73 6.48 -4.22 -15.29
N VAL A 74 5.87 -4.94 -16.23
CA VAL A 74 6.21 -4.83 -17.63
C VAL A 74 6.13 -3.40 -18.14
N TYR A 75 5.02 -2.71 -17.95
CA TYR A 75 4.87 -1.34 -18.44
C TYR A 75 5.70 -0.33 -17.66
N SER A 76 5.75 -0.47 -16.31
CA SER A 76 6.54 0.46 -15.48
C SER A 76 8.04 0.33 -15.74
N ASN A 77 8.55 -0.87 -16.01
CA ASN A 77 9.95 -1.07 -16.38
C ASN A 77 10.27 -0.47 -17.75
N LEU A 78 9.44 -0.75 -18.77
CA LEU A 78 9.62 -0.15 -20.10
C LEU A 78 9.50 1.38 -20.05
N TYR A 79 8.59 1.91 -19.22
CA TYR A 79 8.41 3.35 -19.03
C TYR A 79 9.63 4.00 -18.37
N ASN A 80 10.15 3.42 -17.29
CA ASN A 80 11.33 3.94 -16.58
C ASN A 80 12.61 3.86 -17.45
N LEU A 81 12.70 2.86 -18.31
CA LEU A 81 13.77 2.76 -19.33
C LEU A 81 13.62 3.77 -20.48
N GLY A 82 12.45 4.42 -20.60
CA GLY A 82 12.16 5.37 -21.68
C GLY A 82 11.91 4.72 -23.03
N ILE A 83 11.53 3.44 -23.08
CA ILE A 83 11.37 2.65 -24.31
C ILE A 83 9.93 2.16 -24.55
N LEU A 84 8.98 2.49 -23.68
CA LEU A 84 7.62 1.94 -23.77
C LEU A 84 6.94 2.28 -25.11
N ASP A 85 7.02 3.52 -25.56
CA ASP A 85 6.34 3.96 -26.79
C ASP A 85 7.00 3.36 -28.03
N GLU A 86 8.34 3.29 -28.08
CA GLU A 86 9.05 2.63 -29.16
C GLU A 86 8.74 1.12 -29.22
N MET A 87 8.67 0.45 -28.08
CA MET A 87 8.27 -0.96 -28.02
C MET A 87 6.84 -1.17 -28.50
N ARG A 88 5.89 -0.33 -28.09
CA ARG A 88 4.50 -0.37 -28.60
C ARG A 88 4.47 -0.25 -30.14
N GLN A 89 5.21 0.69 -30.69
CA GLN A 89 5.30 0.85 -32.14
C GLN A 89 5.89 -0.38 -32.83
N LEU A 90 7.01 -0.90 -32.35
CA LEU A 90 7.68 -2.07 -32.92
C LEU A 90 6.81 -3.32 -32.91
N PHE A 91 6.03 -3.53 -31.82
CA PHE A 91 5.09 -4.63 -31.74
C PHE A 91 3.90 -4.45 -32.69
N ALA A 92 3.36 -3.23 -32.78
CA ALA A 92 2.29 -2.90 -33.73
C ALA A 92 2.73 -3.12 -35.20
N GLU A 93 3.97 -2.78 -35.58
CA GLU A 93 4.55 -3.05 -36.87
C GLU A 93 4.65 -4.56 -37.19
N ARG A 94 4.67 -5.40 -36.16
CA ARG A 94 4.59 -6.87 -36.24
C ARG A 94 3.17 -7.42 -36.16
N GLY A 95 2.15 -6.55 -36.09
CA GLY A 95 0.75 -6.94 -35.97
C GLY A 95 0.30 -7.40 -34.57
N VAL A 96 1.04 -7.03 -33.54
CA VAL A 96 0.70 -7.35 -32.13
C VAL A 96 0.49 -6.06 -31.35
N ASP A 97 -0.67 -5.94 -30.67
CA ASP A 97 -0.89 -4.86 -29.73
C ASP A 97 -0.29 -5.23 -28.36
N LEU A 98 0.66 -4.43 -27.87
CA LEU A 98 1.28 -4.66 -26.58
C LEU A 98 0.29 -4.57 -25.41
N ALA A 99 -0.90 -3.98 -25.62
CA ALA A 99 -1.99 -3.94 -24.63
C ALA A 99 -2.49 -5.34 -24.22
N ILE A 100 -2.20 -6.39 -24.99
CA ILE A 100 -2.49 -7.79 -24.60
C ILE A 100 -1.86 -8.13 -23.24
N LEU A 101 -0.78 -7.49 -22.83
CA LEU A 101 -0.13 -7.69 -21.53
C LEU A 101 -0.93 -7.12 -20.34
N GLU A 102 -2.04 -6.42 -20.59
CA GLU A 102 -2.99 -6.03 -19.52
C GLU A 102 -3.72 -7.23 -18.91
N GLU A 103 -3.73 -8.35 -19.60
CA GLU A 103 -4.25 -9.63 -19.09
C GLU A 103 -3.32 -10.31 -18.08
N VAL A 104 -2.04 -9.89 -18.00
CA VAL A 104 -1.09 -10.42 -17.02
C VAL A 104 -1.40 -9.85 -15.64
N GLU A 105 -1.47 -10.72 -14.65
CA GLU A 105 -1.81 -10.35 -13.27
C GLU A 105 -0.67 -9.55 -12.59
N ASP A 106 -1.05 -8.74 -11.60
CA ASP A 106 -0.10 -8.02 -10.75
C ASP A 106 0.66 -9.01 -9.85
N ALA A 107 1.94 -8.73 -9.60
CA ALA A 107 2.66 -9.42 -8.53
C ALA A 107 1.99 -9.13 -7.18
N ALA A 108 1.51 -10.17 -6.50
CA ALA A 108 0.68 -10.08 -5.30
C ALA A 108 1.53 -10.16 -4.02
N LEU A 109 2.52 -9.28 -3.89
CA LEU A 109 3.51 -9.23 -2.80
C LEU A 109 3.16 -8.19 -1.72
N GLY A 110 1.98 -7.58 -1.80
CA GLY A 110 1.49 -6.57 -0.87
C GLY A 110 -0.03 -6.47 -0.90
N ASN A 111 -0.60 -5.79 0.08
CA ASN A 111 -2.05 -5.66 0.24
C ASN A 111 -2.55 -4.23 0.06
N GLY A 112 -1.86 -3.24 0.63
CA GLY A 112 -2.42 -1.89 0.71
C GLY A 112 -1.38 -0.78 0.75
N GLY A 113 -1.70 0.28 1.52
CA GLY A 113 -0.91 1.51 1.58
C GLY A 113 0.54 1.30 1.98
N LEU A 114 0.80 0.43 2.97
CA LEU A 114 2.15 0.15 3.48
C LEU A 114 3.04 -0.48 2.39
N GLY A 115 2.53 -1.50 1.68
CA GLY A 115 3.27 -2.18 0.61
C GLY A 115 3.43 -1.31 -0.64
N ARG A 116 2.42 -0.50 -0.98
CA ARG A 116 2.54 0.43 -2.11
C ARG A 116 3.51 1.57 -1.81
N LEU A 117 3.53 2.08 -0.57
CA LEU A 117 4.50 3.08 -0.12
C LEU A 117 5.93 2.54 -0.28
N ALA A 118 6.19 1.33 0.21
CA ALA A 118 7.49 0.68 0.05
C ALA A 118 7.92 0.59 -1.43
N ALA A 119 7.01 0.22 -2.33
CA ALA A 119 7.27 0.18 -3.77
C ALA A 119 7.55 1.57 -4.35
N CYS A 120 6.81 2.61 -3.94
CA CYS A 120 7.07 4.00 -4.35
C CYS A 120 8.44 4.50 -3.88
N PHE A 121 8.83 4.16 -2.66
CA PHE A 121 10.14 4.54 -2.12
C PHE A 121 11.30 3.88 -2.86
N LEU A 122 11.16 2.61 -3.24
CA LEU A 122 12.17 1.94 -4.07
C LEU A 122 12.30 2.61 -5.44
N ASP A 123 11.18 2.89 -6.11
CA ASP A 123 11.15 3.60 -7.41
C ASP A 123 11.82 4.97 -7.30
N SER A 124 11.45 5.75 -6.27
CA SER A 124 12.02 7.08 -6.04
C SER A 124 13.50 7.04 -5.71
N ALA A 125 13.95 6.10 -4.87
CA ALA A 125 15.37 5.94 -4.57
C ALA A 125 16.18 5.58 -5.82
N ALA A 126 15.67 4.68 -6.65
CA ALA A 126 16.32 4.34 -7.91
C ALA A 126 16.39 5.54 -8.85
N SER A 127 15.28 6.29 -8.99
CA SER A 127 15.19 7.45 -9.92
C SER A 127 15.99 8.67 -9.44
N THR A 128 16.29 8.78 -8.15
CA THR A 128 17.11 9.85 -7.56
C THR A 128 18.54 9.41 -7.23
N ASN A 129 18.96 8.25 -7.71
CA ASN A 129 20.29 7.66 -7.49
C ASN A 129 20.63 7.39 -6.01
N ILE A 130 19.66 7.32 -5.12
CA ILE A 130 19.88 6.99 -3.71
C ILE A 130 20.15 5.49 -3.59
N PRO A 131 21.25 5.08 -2.91
CA PRO A 131 21.60 3.66 -2.75
C PRO A 131 20.71 2.98 -1.70
N LEU A 132 19.51 2.57 -2.12
CA LEU A 132 18.51 1.88 -1.30
C LEU A 132 18.25 0.49 -1.85
N SER A 133 18.33 -0.53 -1.00
CA SER A 133 17.87 -1.89 -1.32
C SER A 133 16.67 -2.26 -0.46
N GLY A 134 15.68 -2.92 -1.05
CA GLY A 134 14.54 -3.48 -0.31
C GLY A 134 14.81 -4.93 0.12
N TYR A 135 14.33 -5.29 1.31
CA TYR A 135 14.24 -6.67 1.77
C TYR A 135 12.82 -7.02 2.17
N GLY A 136 12.30 -8.14 1.68
CA GLY A 136 10.96 -8.63 1.93
C GLY A 136 10.83 -10.14 1.81
N LEU A 137 9.59 -10.63 1.78
CA LEU A 137 9.26 -12.03 1.57
C LEU A 137 8.61 -12.23 0.19
N ARG A 138 8.97 -13.32 -0.48
CA ARG A 138 8.37 -13.74 -1.75
C ARG A 138 7.20 -14.67 -1.47
N TYR A 139 6.04 -14.10 -1.26
CA TYR A 139 4.83 -14.91 -1.05
C TYR A 139 4.44 -15.62 -2.34
N LYS A 140 4.14 -16.91 -2.23
CA LYS A 140 3.61 -17.70 -3.36
C LYS A 140 2.21 -17.25 -3.74
N PHE A 141 1.38 -16.98 -2.75
CA PHE A 141 0.03 -16.43 -2.92
C PHE A 141 -0.03 -15.05 -2.26
N GLY A 142 -0.72 -14.11 -2.90
CA GLY A 142 -1.05 -12.83 -2.31
C GLY A 142 -2.04 -12.95 -1.15
N LEU A 143 -2.62 -11.83 -0.74
CA LEU A 143 -3.64 -11.84 0.30
C LEU A 143 -4.79 -12.76 -0.09
N PHE A 144 -5.43 -12.53 -1.21
CA PHE A 144 -6.39 -13.36 -1.95
C PHE A 144 -6.88 -12.62 -3.21
N LYS A 145 -7.40 -13.38 -4.15
CA LYS A 145 -8.16 -12.86 -5.29
C LYS A 145 -9.62 -12.76 -4.89
N GLN A 146 -10.20 -11.55 -4.96
CA GLN A 146 -11.56 -11.30 -4.53
C GLN A 146 -12.55 -11.55 -5.67
N SER A 147 -13.62 -12.25 -5.36
CA SER A 147 -14.86 -12.29 -6.14
C SER A 147 -16.06 -12.09 -5.21
N PHE A 148 -17.26 -11.96 -5.78
CA PHE A 148 -18.49 -11.87 -5.00
C PHE A 148 -19.36 -13.10 -5.21
N ASP A 149 -20.06 -13.50 -4.16
CA ASP A 149 -21.12 -14.50 -4.24
C ASP A 149 -22.42 -13.88 -4.81
N GLU A 150 -23.44 -14.72 -5.05
CA GLU A 150 -24.73 -14.29 -5.60
C GLU A 150 -25.48 -13.26 -4.74
N GLN A 151 -25.13 -13.18 -3.45
CA GLN A 151 -25.70 -12.23 -2.49
C GLN A 151 -24.83 -10.96 -2.32
N GLY A 152 -23.74 -10.84 -3.08
CA GLY A 152 -22.81 -9.71 -3.02
C GLY A 152 -21.77 -9.81 -1.90
N GLY A 153 -21.64 -10.95 -1.25
CA GLY A 153 -20.63 -11.20 -0.22
C GLY A 153 -19.25 -11.46 -0.81
N GLN A 154 -18.20 -11.03 -0.11
CA GLN A 154 -16.81 -11.30 -0.51
C GLN A 154 -16.48 -12.78 -0.42
N LYS A 155 -15.94 -13.32 -1.52
CA LYS A 155 -15.28 -14.63 -1.60
C LYS A 155 -13.78 -14.44 -1.79
N GLU A 156 -13.01 -15.24 -1.09
CA GLU A 156 -11.55 -15.27 -1.16
C GLU A 156 -11.08 -16.49 -1.96
N ASN A 157 -10.25 -16.25 -2.97
CA ASN A 157 -9.66 -17.30 -3.80
C ASN A 157 -8.12 -17.16 -3.74
N ALA A 158 -7.38 -18.23 -3.99
CA ALA A 158 -5.94 -18.18 -4.05
C ALA A 158 -5.47 -17.24 -5.16
N ASP A 159 -4.57 -16.31 -4.82
CA ASP A 159 -3.97 -15.35 -5.75
C ASP A 159 -2.59 -15.86 -6.18
N ASP A 160 -2.57 -16.86 -7.05
CA ASP A 160 -1.36 -17.50 -7.58
C ASP A 160 -0.77 -16.67 -8.72
N TRP A 161 -0.22 -15.52 -8.39
CA TRP A 161 0.27 -14.52 -9.32
C TRP A 161 1.47 -15.00 -10.16
N SER A 162 2.24 -15.95 -9.67
CA SER A 162 3.43 -16.49 -10.34
C SER A 162 3.20 -17.82 -11.04
N LYS A 163 1.94 -18.23 -11.21
CA LYS A 163 1.57 -19.52 -11.82
C LYS A 163 2.17 -19.73 -13.21
N PHE A 164 2.27 -18.67 -13.99
CA PHE A 164 2.78 -18.71 -15.36
C PHE A 164 4.21 -18.18 -15.48
N GLY A 165 4.93 -18.08 -14.37
CA GLY A 165 6.30 -17.58 -14.30
C GLY A 165 6.41 -16.19 -13.66
N ASP A 166 7.65 -15.76 -13.50
CA ASP A 166 8.02 -14.43 -13.00
C ASP A 166 9.36 -14.03 -13.62
N PRO A 167 9.35 -13.42 -14.82
CA PRO A 167 10.57 -13.10 -15.55
C PRO A 167 11.37 -11.96 -14.91
N TRP A 168 10.75 -11.24 -13.93
CA TRP A 168 11.34 -10.06 -13.32
C TRP A 168 12.20 -10.37 -12.09
N SER A 169 12.35 -11.65 -11.69
CA SER A 169 13.17 -12.01 -10.53
C SER A 169 14.21 -13.08 -10.86
N TYR A 170 15.43 -12.88 -10.36
CA TYR A 170 16.50 -13.88 -10.43
C TYR A 170 16.68 -14.61 -9.12
N ARG A 171 16.53 -15.93 -9.13
CA ARG A 171 16.86 -16.80 -7.99
C ARG A 171 18.37 -16.80 -7.77
N ARG A 172 18.81 -16.36 -6.58
CA ARG A 172 20.22 -16.31 -6.17
C ARG A 172 20.55 -17.44 -5.20
N TYR A 173 20.47 -18.66 -5.65
CA TYR A 173 20.65 -19.84 -4.80
C TYR A 173 21.97 -19.83 -4.00
N ASN A 174 23.06 -19.33 -4.57
CA ASN A 174 24.35 -19.17 -3.93
C ASN A 174 24.39 -18.15 -2.77
N HIS A 175 23.32 -17.38 -2.58
CA HIS A 175 23.13 -16.46 -1.46
C HIS A 175 22.10 -16.98 -0.45
N THR A 176 21.74 -18.25 -0.54
CA THR A 176 20.82 -18.90 0.41
C THR A 176 21.42 -18.88 1.82
N VAL A 177 20.57 -18.56 2.79
CA VAL A 177 20.94 -18.59 4.22
C VAL A 177 20.01 -19.54 4.98
N LYS A 178 20.52 -20.08 6.10
CA LYS A 178 19.73 -20.94 6.99
C LYS A 178 19.11 -20.11 8.11
N VAL A 179 17.82 -20.31 8.33
CA VAL A 179 17.11 -19.77 9.48
C VAL A 179 16.65 -20.93 10.35
N LYS A 180 17.10 -20.92 11.61
CA LYS A 180 16.84 -22.01 12.56
C LYS A 180 15.66 -21.68 13.46
N PHE A 181 14.77 -22.65 13.61
CA PHE A 181 13.71 -22.69 14.61
C PHE A 181 13.95 -23.86 15.57
N PRO A 182 13.30 -23.91 16.74
CA PRO A 182 13.51 -25.00 17.70
C PRO A 182 13.22 -26.40 17.14
N ASP A 183 12.27 -26.52 16.22
CA ASP A 183 11.77 -27.78 15.67
C ASP A 183 12.22 -28.07 14.23
N HIS A 184 12.78 -27.10 13.51
CA HIS A 184 13.25 -27.29 12.13
C HIS A 184 14.15 -26.12 11.68
N THR A 185 14.83 -26.35 10.57
CA THR A 185 15.60 -25.31 9.86
C THR A 185 14.98 -25.09 8.50
N VAL A 186 14.97 -23.85 8.04
CA VAL A 186 14.54 -23.50 6.69
C VAL A 186 15.67 -22.85 5.89
N LEU A 187 15.67 -23.09 4.59
CA LEU A 187 16.50 -22.38 3.62
C LEU A 187 15.75 -21.12 3.17
N ALA A 188 16.27 -19.95 3.49
CA ALA A 188 15.79 -18.69 2.93
C ALA A 188 16.55 -18.44 1.62
N VAL A 189 15.88 -18.63 0.51
CA VAL A 189 16.44 -18.48 -0.85
C VAL A 189 16.05 -17.13 -1.41
N PRO A 190 17.02 -16.25 -1.78
CA PRO A 190 16.70 -14.93 -2.25
C PRO A 190 16.39 -14.89 -3.74
N TYR A 191 15.41 -14.06 -4.09
CA TYR A 191 15.04 -13.66 -5.43
C TYR A 191 15.27 -12.16 -5.59
N ASP A 192 16.11 -11.75 -6.52
CA ASP A 192 16.44 -10.36 -6.80
C ASP A 192 15.56 -9.80 -7.90
N VAL A 193 14.84 -8.74 -7.61
CA VAL A 193 14.02 -7.97 -8.55
C VAL A 193 14.71 -6.63 -8.82
N PRO A 194 14.96 -6.24 -10.10
CA PRO A 194 15.52 -4.93 -10.41
C PRO A 194 14.51 -3.82 -10.12
N VAL A 195 14.98 -2.73 -9.55
CA VAL A 195 14.23 -1.49 -9.40
C VAL A 195 14.87 -0.45 -10.31
N ILE A 196 14.25 -0.25 -11.45
CA ILE A 196 14.79 0.56 -12.54
C ILE A 196 14.50 2.04 -12.28
N GLY A 197 15.54 2.86 -12.24
CA GLY A 197 15.40 4.31 -12.10
C GLY A 197 14.91 4.97 -13.39
N TYR A 198 14.04 5.98 -13.24
CA TYR A 198 13.51 6.76 -14.35
C TYR A 198 14.53 7.79 -14.83
N GLY A 199 14.93 7.69 -16.10
CA GLY A 199 15.82 8.64 -16.73
C GLY A 199 17.22 8.71 -16.10
N THR A 200 17.70 7.61 -15.54
CA THR A 200 19.03 7.41 -14.98
C THR A 200 19.53 6.00 -15.28
N ASP A 201 20.85 5.81 -15.18
CA ASP A 201 21.49 4.50 -15.36
C ASP A 201 21.39 3.61 -14.11
N ASN A 202 20.86 4.14 -13.02
CA ASN A 202 20.78 3.44 -11.73
C ASN A 202 19.70 2.37 -11.72
N ILE A 203 20.08 1.18 -11.25
CA ILE A 203 19.15 0.08 -10.97
C ILE A 203 19.43 -0.42 -9.56
N ASN A 204 18.45 -0.22 -8.67
CA ASN A 204 18.48 -0.75 -7.31
C ASN A 204 17.99 -2.21 -7.27
N THR A 205 17.98 -2.82 -6.10
CA THR A 205 17.56 -4.22 -5.94
C THR A 205 16.51 -4.34 -4.85
N LEU A 206 15.43 -5.05 -5.14
CA LEU A 206 14.51 -5.60 -4.15
C LEU A 206 14.85 -7.10 -4.00
N ARG A 207 15.27 -7.52 -2.81
CA ARG A 207 15.53 -8.93 -2.49
C ARG A 207 14.40 -9.51 -1.69
N LEU A 208 13.80 -10.57 -2.22
CA LEU A 208 12.67 -11.26 -1.62
C LEU A 208 13.08 -12.68 -1.22
N TRP A 209 12.79 -13.05 0.02
CA TRP A 209 13.12 -14.37 0.56
C TRP A 209 11.96 -15.35 0.37
N GLN A 210 12.25 -16.50 -0.21
CA GLN A 210 11.36 -17.65 -0.29
C GLN A 210 11.91 -18.77 0.61
N CYS A 211 11.03 -19.34 1.43
CA CYS A 211 11.41 -20.44 2.32
C CYS A 211 11.28 -21.78 1.60
N GLU A 212 12.32 -22.61 1.74
CA GLU A 212 12.40 -23.98 1.22
C GLU A 212 12.88 -24.91 2.32
N ALA A 213 12.54 -26.19 2.25
CA ALA A 213 13.03 -27.20 3.19
C ALA A 213 14.49 -27.58 2.89
N GLU A 214 15.23 -27.98 3.92
CA GLU A 214 16.53 -28.64 3.72
C GLU A 214 16.36 -30.00 3.03
N GLU A 215 15.27 -30.71 3.35
CA GLU A 215 14.88 -31.99 2.76
C GLU A 215 13.45 -31.84 2.19
N GLU A 216 13.35 -31.83 0.87
CA GLU A 216 12.09 -31.61 0.13
C GLU A 216 11.13 -32.80 0.21
N LEU A 217 11.67 -34.02 0.41
CA LEU A 217 10.89 -35.24 0.41
C LEU A 217 11.52 -36.26 1.37
N ASP A 218 10.78 -36.70 2.40
CA ASP A 218 11.13 -37.92 3.16
C ASP A 218 10.84 -39.15 2.27
N PHE A 219 11.91 -39.61 1.61
CA PHE A 219 11.81 -40.71 0.65
C PHE A 219 11.34 -42.02 1.30
N ASN A 220 11.65 -42.25 2.56
CA ASN A 220 11.20 -43.46 3.26
C ASN A 220 9.70 -43.40 3.50
N ALA A 221 9.19 -42.30 4.01
CA ALA A 221 7.74 -42.09 4.16
C ALA A 221 6.99 -42.19 2.82
N PHE A 222 7.56 -41.64 1.75
CA PHE A 222 6.98 -41.75 0.42
C PHE A 222 6.92 -43.20 -0.07
N ASN A 223 8.01 -43.94 0.14
CA ASN A 223 8.07 -45.36 -0.23
C ASN A 223 7.14 -46.25 0.61
N ASP A 224 6.88 -45.86 1.87
CA ASP A 224 5.87 -46.46 2.75
C ASP A 224 4.43 -46.06 2.43
N GLN A 225 4.21 -45.28 1.36
CA GLN A 225 2.92 -44.75 0.90
C GLN A 225 2.25 -43.74 1.87
N ASP A 226 3.03 -43.22 2.83
CA ASP A 226 2.59 -42.10 3.69
C ASP A 226 2.97 -40.78 3.04
N TYR A 227 2.22 -40.40 1.98
CA TYR A 227 2.49 -39.23 1.16
C TYR A 227 2.35 -37.91 1.92
N LEU A 228 1.50 -37.85 2.95
CA LEU A 228 1.34 -36.66 3.77
C LEU A 228 2.56 -36.43 4.67
N ARG A 229 3.05 -37.51 5.33
CA ARG A 229 4.26 -37.44 6.15
C ARG A 229 5.47 -37.11 5.30
N ALA A 230 5.55 -37.67 4.10
CA ALA A 230 6.64 -37.45 3.15
C ALA A 230 6.87 -35.95 2.82
N LEU A 231 5.84 -35.14 2.88
CA LEU A 231 5.89 -33.68 2.58
C LEU A 231 5.86 -32.79 3.82
N THR A 232 5.94 -33.35 5.02
CA THR A 232 5.76 -32.58 6.27
C THR A 232 6.81 -31.47 6.41
N GLN A 233 8.09 -31.76 6.18
CA GLN A 233 9.17 -30.76 6.31
C GLN A 233 9.06 -29.69 5.21
N LYS A 234 8.77 -30.11 3.98
CA LYS A 234 8.49 -29.21 2.86
C LYS A 234 7.38 -28.23 3.21
N ASN A 235 6.23 -28.73 3.65
CA ASN A 235 5.09 -27.88 3.98
C ASN A 235 5.41 -26.92 5.13
N LYS A 236 6.08 -27.37 6.19
CA LYS A 236 6.48 -26.49 7.31
C LYS A 236 7.38 -25.33 6.87
N ALA A 237 8.29 -25.55 5.94
CA ALA A 237 9.17 -24.52 5.43
C ALA A 237 8.41 -23.56 4.48
N GLU A 238 7.69 -24.11 3.49
CA GLU A 238 7.00 -23.33 2.49
C GLU A 238 5.84 -22.51 3.07
N ASP A 239 5.15 -22.98 4.12
CA ASP A 239 4.05 -22.27 4.77
C ASP A 239 4.46 -20.87 5.25
N ILE A 240 5.73 -20.67 5.61
CA ILE A 240 6.25 -19.38 6.07
C ILE A 240 6.09 -18.30 4.99
N THR A 241 6.33 -18.65 3.73
CA THR A 241 6.21 -17.71 2.60
C THR A 241 5.05 -18.05 1.66
N ARG A 242 4.08 -18.87 2.11
CA ARG A 242 2.99 -19.33 1.27
C ARG A 242 1.95 -18.24 1.03
N VAL A 243 1.50 -17.55 2.07
CA VAL A 243 0.41 -16.56 1.99
C VAL A 243 0.78 -15.28 2.74
N LEU A 244 0.51 -14.14 2.10
CA LEU A 244 0.60 -12.82 2.73
C LEU A 244 -0.51 -12.66 3.79
N TYR A 245 -0.14 -12.27 5.01
CA TYR A 245 -1.05 -12.07 6.15
C TYR A 245 -1.97 -13.27 6.44
N PRO A 246 -1.41 -14.42 6.83
CA PRO A 246 -2.22 -15.56 7.26
C PRO A 246 -3.08 -15.19 8.47
N ASN A 247 -4.22 -15.88 8.60
CA ASN A 247 -5.11 -15.70 9.75
C ASN A 247 -4.35 -15.98 11.07
N ASP A 248 -4.41 -15.03 11.99
CA ASP A 248 -3.74 -15.06 13.30
C ASP A 248 -4.72 -15.11 14.49
N SER A 249 -5.93 -15.57 14.26
CA SER A 249 -6.93 -15.74 15.31
C SER A 249 -6.58 -16.85 16.32
N THR A 250 -5.72 -17.78 15.92
CA THR A 250 -5.25 -18.92 16.72
C THR A 250 -3.78 -18.79 17.11
N TRP A 251 -3.36 -19.60 18.09
CA TRP A 251 -1.96 -19.71 18.50
C TRP A 251 -1.04 -20.08 17.32
N GLU A 252 -1.43 -21.05 16.51
CA GLU A 252 -0.67 -21.49 15.34
C GLU A 252 -0.56 -20.42 14.26
N GLY A 253 -1.64 -19.69 13.99
CA GLY A 253 -1.60 -18.57 13.05
C GLY A 253 -0.66 -17.45 13.52
N LYS A 254 -0.67 -17.14 14.81
CA LYS A 254 0.28 -16.18 15.41
C LYS A 254 1.73 -16.66 15.33
N ARG A 255 1.99 -17.95 15.58
CA ARG A 255 3.31 -18.56 15.40
C ARG A 255 3.81 -18.42 13.96
N LEU A 256 2.93 -18.66 12.98
CA LEU A 256 3.28 -18.52 11.57
C LEU A 256 3.65 -17.07 11.23
N ARG A 257 2.92 -16.09 11.72
CA ARG A 257 3.27 -14.67 11.53
C ARG A 257 4.61 -14.31 12.16
N ILE A 258 4.92 -14.81 13.35
CA ILE A 258 6.23 -14.61 13.98
C ILE A 258 7.34 -15.24 13.13
N LYS A 259 7.12 -16.44 12.59
CA LYS A 259 8.08 -17.09 11.67
C LYS A 259 8.33 -16.25 10.42
N GLN A 260 7.29 -15.69 9.81
CA GLN A 260 7.44 -14.77 8.67
C GLN A 260 8.31 -13.55 9.01
N GLN A 261 8.01 -12.88 10.11
CA GLN A 261 8.77 -11.70 10.57
C GLN A 261 10.23 -12.06 10.90
N TYR A 262 10.45 -13.20 11.52
CA TYR A 262 11.79 -13.64 11.88
C TYR A 262 12.63 -14.04 10.66
N VAL A 263 12.07 -14.75 9.69
CA VAL A 263 12.76 -15.06 8.43
C VAL A 263 13.15 -13.79 7.70
N LEU A 264 12.23 -12.84 7.56
CA LEU A 264 12.53 -11.53 6.95
C LEU A 264 13.74 -10.88 7.65
N SER A 265 13.73 -10.83 8.97
CA SER A 265 14.76 -10.19 9.77
C SER A 265 16.10 -10.94 9.71
N SER A 266 16.09 -12.22 10.01
CA SER A 266 17.31 -13.03 10.12
C SER A 266 17.99 -13.23 8.77
N ALA A 267 17.24 -13.59 7.74
CA ALA A 267 17.81 -13.82 6.41
C ALA A 267 18.44 -12.53 5.84
N SER A 268 17.77 -11.39 6.01
CA SER A 268 18.25 -10.09 5.53
C SER A 268 19.54 -9.66 6.26
N LEU A 269 19.57 -9.81 7.57
CA LEU A 269 20.74 -9.43 8.37
C LEU A 269 21.94 -10.36 8.14
N GLN A 270 21.71 -11.66 7.97
CA GLN A 270 22.78 -12.61 7.59
C GLN A 270 23.40 -12.24 6.23
N ASP A 271 22.59 -11.88 5.26
CA ASP A 271 23.04 -11.42 3.93
C ASP A 271 23.80 -10.08 4.04
N MET A 272 23.29 -9.13 4.85
CA MET A 272 23.97 -7.87 5.09
C MET A 272 25.35 -8.07 5.76
N LEU A 273 25.46 -8.92 6.77
CA LEU A 273 26.73 -9.25 7.41
C LEU A 273 27.70 -9.92 6.43
N ARG A 274 27.21 -10.84 5.59
CA ARG A 274 28.02 -11.47 4.53
C ARG A 274 28.56 -10.42 3.54
N THR A 275 27.71 -9.54 3.07
CA THR A 275 28.11 -8.48 2.11
C THR A 275 29.02 -7.44 2.75
N TYR A 276 28.80 -7.11 4.04
CA TYR A 276 29.68 -6.23 4.79
C TYR A 276 31.09 -6.81 4.89
N LYS A 277 31.22 -8.07 5.33
CA LYS A 277 32.51 -8.76 5.45
C LYS A 277 33.27 -8.81 4.13
N MET A 278 32.58 -9.01 3.02
CA MET A 278 33.19 -9.00 1.68
C MET A 278 33.72 -7.61 1.27
N ALA A 279 33.04 -6.53 1.65
CA ALA A 279 33.38 -5.18 1.22
C ALA A 279 34.31 -4.45 2.21
N HIS A 280 34.19 -4.72 3.52
CA HIS A 280 34.80 -3.93 4.59
C HIS A 280 35.64 -4.75 5.58
N GLY A 281 35.67 -6.11 5.42
CA GLY A 281 36.39 -6.99 6.34
C GLY A 281 35.58 -7.40 7.56
N ASN A 282 36.24 -8.06 8.51
CA ASN A 282 35.57 -8.75 9.63
C ASN A 282 35.31 -7.88 10.87
N ASP A 283 35.77 -6.62 10.88
CA ASP A 283 35.48 -5.70 11.99
C ASP A 283 34.07 -5.14 11.88
N LEU A 284 33.13 -5.75 12.60
CA LEU A 284 31.72 -5.39 12.60
C LEU A 284 31.38 -4.18 13.47
N SER A 285 32.35 -3.59 14.21
CA SER A 285 32.14 -2.38 15.01
C SER A 285 31.75 -1.19 14.15
N HIS A 286 32.16 -1.19 12.88
CA HIS A 286 31.87 -0.16 11.86
C HIS A 286 30.66 -0.49 10.97
N PHE A 287 29.89 -1.53 11.29
CA PHE A 287 28.73 -1.93 10.47
C PHE A 287 27.73 -0.77 10.25
N ALA A 288 27.45 -0.02 11.30
CA ALA A 288 26.53 1.12 11.23
C ALA A 288 27.09 2.33 10.46
N ASP A 289 28.40 2.39 10.20
CA ASP A 289 28.99 3.48 9.41
C ASP A 289 28.66 3.32 7.90
N PHE A 290 28.39 2.09 7.47
CA PHE A 290 28.11 1.77 6.08
C PHE A 290 26.64 1.40 5.82
N TYR A 291 25.90 0.92 6.81
CA TYR A 291 24.56 0.41 6.65
C TYR A 291 23.56 1.08 7.58
N ALA A 292 22.50 1.63 7.01
CA ALA A 292 21.31 2.09 7.71
C ALA A 292 20.11 1.21 7.34
N VAL A 293 19.26 0.88 8.30
CA VAL A 293 18.07 0.05 8.09
C VAL A 293 16.83 0.81 8.52
N GLN A 294 15.87 0.95 7.62
CA GLN A 294 14.55 1.49 7.93
C GLN A 294 13.56 0.36 8.18
N LEU A 295 12.96 0.35 9.35
CA LEU A 295 11.90 -0.59 9.73
C LEU A 295 10.55 -0.01 9.29
N ASN A 296 9.90 -0.65 8.33
CA ASN A 296 8.59 -0.25 7.84
C ASN A 296 7.51 -0.90 8.70
N ASP A 297 7.03 -0.15 9.68
CA ASP A 297 6.20 -0.60 10.79
C ASP A 297 6.93 -1.56 11.75
N THR A 298 6.21 -2.27 12.60
CA THR A 298 6.75 -3.19 13.60
C THR A 298 7.02 -4.60 13.06
N HIS A 299 6.54 -4.92 11.88
CA HIS A 299 6.74 -6.26 11.29
C HIS A 299 8.21 -6.70 11.24
N PRO A 300 9.18 -5.83 10.88
CA PRO A 300 10.60 -6.19 10.92
C PRO A 300 11.31 -5.84 12.24
N ALA A 301 10.60 -5.50 13.31
CA ALA A 301 11.20 -5.08 14.59
C ALA A 301 12.08 -6.16 15.24
N MET A 302 11.85 -7.45 14.97
CA MET A 302 12.73 -8.55 15.41
C MET A 302 14.14 -8.43 14.83
N SER A 303 14.36 -7.63 13.81
CA SER A 303 15.70 -7.33 13.27
C SER A 303 16.61 -6.70 14.32
N ILE A 304 16.06 -5.95 15.28
CA ILE A 304 16.84 -5.32 16.34
C ILE A 304 17.52 -6.38 17.24
N PRO A 305 16.79 -7.24 17.95
CA PRO A 305 17.43 -8.26 18.76
C PRO A 305 18.21 -9.29 17.93
N GLU A 306 17.79 -9.55 16.69
CA GLU A 306 18.50 -10.49 15.81
C GLU A 306 19.89 -9.96 15.40
N LEU A 307 20.03 -8.68 15.07
CA LEU A 307 21.36 -8.11 14.79
C LEU A 307 22.26 -8.20 16.01
N ILE A 308 21.75 -7.89 17.20
CA ILE A 308 22.51 -8.02 18.45
C ILE A 308 22.96 -9.48 18.64
N ARG A 309 22.07 -10.43 18.47
CA ARG A 309 22.38 -11.87 18.59
C ARG A 309 23.47 -12.30 17.59
N LEU A 310 23.34 -11.89 16.33
CA LEU A 310 24.32 -12.23 15.29
C LEU A 310 25.68 -11.59 15.56
N LEU A 311 25.74 -10.33 15.98
CA LEU A 311 27.00 -9.67 16.35
C LEU A 311 27.67 -10.33 17.57
N MET A 312 26.87 -10.76 18.55
CA MET A 312 27.40 -11.52 19.70
C MET A 312 27.94 -12.88 19.27
N GLN A 313 27.34 -13.57 18.31
CA GLN A 313 27.89 -14.81 17.72
C GLN A 313 29.22 -14.58 17.00
N GLU A 314 29.47 -13.40 16.49
CA GLU A 314 30.72 -12.98 15.86
C GLU A 314 31.78 -12.52 16.90
N GLY A 315 31.46 -12.56 18.19
CA GLY A 315 32.39 -12.32 19.29
C GLY A 315 32.30 -10.93 19.92
N MET A 316 31.35 -10.06 19.53
CA MET A 316 31.11 -8.80 20.20
C MET A 316 30.36 -9.01 21.53
N ASP A 317 30.60 -8.16 22.51
CA ASP A 317 29.78 -8.16 23.71
C ASP A 317 28.39 -7.51 23.48
N PHE A 318 27.51 -7.61 24.47
CA PHE A 318 26.14 -7.10 24.35
C PHE A 318 26.11 -5.58 24.19
N GLU A 319 26.90 -4.82 24.94
CA GLU A 319 26.87 -3.35 24.89
C GLU A 319 27.40 -2.84 23.55
N GLN A 320 28.43 -3.45 23.03
CA GLN A 320 28.95 -3.15 21.69
C GLN A 320 27.92 -3.47 20.62
N SER A 321 27.31 -4.67 20.68
CA SER A 321 26.28 -5.09 19.74
C SER A 321 25.03 -4.22 19.79
N PHE A 322 24.60 -3.83 20.99
CA PHE A 322 23.49 -2.89 21.20
C PHE A 322 23.81 -1.50 20.58
N SER A 323 25.01 -0.98 20.79
CA SER A 323 25.44 0.30 20.21
C SER A 323 25.41 0.28 18.67
N VAL A 324 25.88 -0.81 18.07
CA VAL A 324 25.82 -0.98 16.60
C VAL A 324 24.36 -1.03 16.13
N ALA A 325 23.51 -1.81 16.79
CA ALA A 325 22.08 -1.91 16.43
C ALA A 325 21.38 -0.55 16.55
N GLN A 326 21.64 0.20 17.62
CA GLN A 326 21.06 1.53 17.84
C GLN A 326 21.40 2.53 16.72
N LYS A 327 22.62 2.47 16.19
CA LYS A 327 23.07 3.33 15.08
C LYS A 327 22.61 2.82 13.70
N THR A 328 22.18 1.57 13.61
CA THR A 328 21.78 0.93 12.34
C THR A 328 20.31 1.14 12.03
N PHE A 329 19.42 1.00 13.02
CA PHE A 329 17.98 0.98 12.81
C PHE A 329 17.31 2.34 13.02
N SER A 330 16.31 2.62 12.20
CA SER A 330 15.31 3.67 12.40
C SER A 330 13.93 3.11 12.12
N TYR A 331 12.91 3.66 12.78
CA TYR A 331 11.56 3.11 12.79
C TYR A 331 10.54 4.09 12.23
N THR A 332 9.74 3.64 11.26
CA THR A 332 8.56 4.34 10.78
C THR A 332 7.30 3.72 11.36
N ASN A 333 6.50 4.50 12.07
CA ASN A 333 5.20 4.09 12.57
C ASN A 333 4.10 4.40 11.55
N HIS A 334 3.16 3.49 11.37
CA HIS A 334 2.00 3.65 10.48
C HIS A 334 0.65 3.59 11.21
N THR A 335 0.64 3.61 12.54
CA THR A 335 -0.54 3.39 13.38
C THR A 335 -0.75 4.58 14.31
N VAL A 336 -1.99 5.10 14.36
CA VAL A 336 -2.37 6.18 15.29
C VAL A 336 -3.08 5.67 16.56
N MET A 337 -3.58 4.44 16.55
CA MET A 337 -4.30 3.84 17.69
C MET A 337 -3.35 3.00 18.53
N GLY A 338 -3.09 3.43 19.76
CA GLY A 338 -2.14 2.75 20.66
C GLY A 338 -2.50 1.28 20.92
N GLU A 339 -3.80 0.95 20.98
CA GLU A 339 -4.29 -0.43 21.14
C GLU A 339 -3.97 -1.34 19.94
N ALA A 340 -3.78 -0.79 18.76
CA ALA A 340 -3.44 -1.53 17.55
C ALA A 340 -1.92 -1.75 17.37
N LEU A 341 -1.09 -1.22 18.26
CA LEU A 341 0.37 -1.46 18.24
C LEU A 341 0.66 -2.94 18.52
N GLU A 342 1.54 -3.51 17.71
CA GLU A 342 1.87 -4.94 17.77
C GLU A 342 2.53 -5.34 19.08
N LYS A 343 2.04 -6.40 19.68
CA LYS A 343 2.57 -7.00 20.91
C LYS A 343 2.42 -8.52 20.87
N TRP A 344 3.40 -9.20 21.46
CA TRP A 344 3.47 -10.66 21.46
C TRP A 344 3.67 -11.20 22.87
N PRO A 345 2.85 -12.16 23.34
CA PRO A 345 3.13 -12.90 24.58
C PRO A 345 4.52 -13.54 24.54
N LEU A 346 5.30 -13.42 25.62
CA LEU A 346 6.66 -13.98 25.67
C LEU A 346 6.67 -15.49 25.48
N ASP A 347 5.67 -16.22 26.00
CA ASP A 347 5.59 -17.68 25.83
C ASP A 347 5.39 -18.06 24.37
N LEU A 348 4.62 -17.25 23.63
CA LEU A 348 4.47 -17.41 22.19
C LEU A 348 5.79 -17.18 21.46
N LEU A 349 6.48 -16.08 21.75
CA LEU A 349 7.81 -15.80 21.17
C LEU A 349 8.83 -16.89 21.50
N LYS A 350 8.89 -17.34 22.75
CA LYS A 350 9.79 -18.43 23.18
C LYS A 350 9.54 -19.72 22.41
N SER A 351 8.28 -20.01 22.06
CA SER A 351 7.94 -21.21 21.29
C SER A 351 8.47 -21.20 19.86
N VAL A 352 8.86 -20.04 19.33
CA VAL A 352 9.32 -19.85 17.96
C VAL A 352 10.77 -19.37 17.90
N VAL A 353 11.14 -18.39 18.74
CA VAL A 353 12.43 -17.67 18.68
C VAL A 353 12.99 -17.44 20.11
N PRO A 354 13.32 -18.49 20.86
CA PRO A 354 13.75 -18.38 22.27
C PRO A 354 14.98 -17.48 22.45
N GLU A 355 15.98 -17.58 21.57
CA GLU A 355 17.20 -16.75 21.64
C GLU A 355 16.91 -15.26 21.48
N ILE A 356 15.91 -14.90 20.70
CA ILE A 356 15.47 -13.50 20.52
C ILE A 356 14.82 -12.96 21.79
N VAL A 357 14.05 -13.79 22.49
CA VAL A 357 13.42 -13.41 23.77
C VAL A 357 14.47 -13.05 24.81
N ASP A 358 15.54 -13.83 24.90
CA ASP A 358 16.64 -13.54 25.86
C ASP A 358 17.30 -12.17 25.57
N ILE A 359 17.48 -11.84 24.30
CA ILE A 359 17.99 -10.52 23.91
C ILE A 359 17.00 -9.42 24.22
N ILE A 360 15.70 -9.59 23.93
CA ILE A 360 14.65 -8.61 24.27
C ILE A 360 14.62 -8.34 25.77
N LEU A 361 14.71 -9.37 26.62
CA LEU A 361 14.74 -9.21 28.07
C LEU A 361 15.97 -8.42 28.53
N ARG A 362 17.13 -8.66 27.94
CA ARG A 362 18.36 -7.89 28.26
C ARG A 362 18.23 -6.42 27.85
N ILE A 363 17.60 -6.14 26.71
CA ILE A 363 17.31 -4.76 26.27
C ILE A 363 16.32 -4.08 27.25
N ASP A 364 15.28 -4.80 27.68
CA ASP A 364 14.30 -4.28 28.64
C ASP A 364 14.90 -3.99 30.02
N GLU A 365 15.80 -4.86 30.50
CA GLU A 365 16.56 -4.63 31.73
C GLU A 365 17.47 -3.41 31.64
N LYS A 366 18.15 -3.21 30.50
CA LYS A 366 18.95 -2.01 30.25
C LYS A 366 18.07 -0.77 30.29
N LEU A 367 16.97 -0.76 29.54
CA LEU A 367 16.01 0.35 29.54
C LEU A 367 15.50 0.69 30.95
N LYS A 368 15.07 -0.28 31.73
CA LYS A 368 14.53 -0.07 33.09
C LYS A 368 15.57 0.48 34.06
N ARG A 369 16.83 0.21 33.86
CA ARG A 369 17.92 0.84 34.64
C ARG A 369 18.11 2.32 34.31
N GLU A 370 17.97 2.67 33.02
CA GLU A 370 18.16 4.04 32.52
C GLU A 370 16.88 4.89 32.69
N HIS A 371 15.72 4.28 32.40
CA HIS A 371 14.40 4.91 32.41
C HIS A 371 13.35 4.02 33.10
N PRO A 372 13.25 4.05 34.43
CA PRO A 372 12.41 3.12 35.20
C PRO A 372 10.90 3.15 34.86
N ASN A 373 10.42 4.24 34.28
CA ASN A 373 9.02 4.42 33.90
C ASN A 373 8.69 3.85 32.51
N LEU A 374 9.70 3.56 31.71
CA LEU A 374 9.54 2.98 30.37
C LEU A 374 9.71 1.46 30.40
N PHE A 375 9.14 0.77 29.43
CA PHE A 375 9.20 -0.67 29.33
C PHE A 375 9.11 -1.14 27.87
N ILE A 376 9.73 -2.27 27.59
CA ILE A 376 9.52 -3.06 26.38
C ILE A 376 8.66 -4.29 26.73
N VAL A 377 8.92 -4.89 27.88
CA VAL A 377 8.18 -6.05 28.38
C VAL A 377 7.37 -5.66 29.61
N ARG A 378 6.05 -5.90 29.53
CA ARG A 378 5.09 -5.74 30.63
C ARG A 378 4.05 -6.86 30.56
N ASP A 379 3.65 -7.39 31.70
CA ASP A 379 2.61 -8.43 31.83
C ASP A 379 2.87 -9.65 30.89
N ASN A 380 4.08 -10.16 30.92
CA ASN A 380 4.56 -11.28 30.08
C ASN A 380 4.37 -11.02 28.57
N THR A 381 4.39 -9.78 28.13
CA THR A 381 4.14 -9.37 26.73
C THR A 381 5.22 -8.39 26.25
N ALA A 382 5.79 -8.67 25.10
CA ALA A 382 6.73 -7.79 24.41
C ALA A 382 6.00 -6.80 23.50
N HIS A 383 6.27 -5.50 23.68
CA HIS A 383 5.71 -4.40 22.91
C HIS A 383 6.70 -4.00 21.81
N MET A 384 6.41 -4.39 20.58
CA MET A 384 7.36 -4.28 19.47
C MET A 384 7.63 -2.83 19.05
N ALA A 385 6.64 -1.95 19.15
CA ALA A 385 6.83 -0.52 18.92
C ALA A 385 7.75 0.10 19.97
N ASN A 386 7.58 -0.24 21.25
CA ASN A 386 8.44 0.26 22.33
C ASN A 386 9.92 -0.16 22.14
N LEU A 387 10.14 -1.41 21.71
CA LEU A 387 11.46 -1.92 21.33
C LEU A 387 12.06 -1.05 20.22
N SER A 388 11.28 -0.79 19.17
CA SER A 388 11.71 -0.03 18.00
C SER A 388 12.03 1.44 18.34
N VAL A 389 11.23 2.07 19.20
CA VAL A 389 11.47 3.45 19.68
C VAL A 389 12.71 3.55 20.56
N TYR A 390 12.93 2.58 21.45
CA TYR A 390 14.10 2.61 22.35
C TYR A 390 15.42 2.40 21.60
N VAL A 391 15.48 1.39 20.76
CA VAL A 391 16.74 1.05 20.08
C VAL A 391 16.93 1.86 18.80
N GLY A 392 15.86 2.29 18.12
CA GLY A 392 15.98 3.08 16.89
C GLY A 392 16.69 4.43 17.10
N THR A 393 17.52 4.81 16.13
CA THR A 393 18.14 6.16 16.11
C THR A 393 17.06 7.24 15.97
N TYR A 394 16.15 7.03 15.01
CA TYR A 394 15.04 7.94 14.73
C TYR A 394 13.71 7.18 14.65
N VAL A 395 12.65 7.91 14.99
CA VAL A 395 11.25 7.46 14.90
C VAL A 395 10.48 8.50 14.12
N ASN A 396 9.78 8.10 13.06
CA ASN A 396 8.98 9.06 12.33
C ASN A 396 7.52 8.61 12.16
N GLY A 397 6.63 9.60 12.19
CA GLY A 397 5.30 9.49 11.63
C GLY A 397 5.31 9.76 10.14
N VAL A 398 4.15 9.61 9.50
CA VAL A 398 4.00 9.62 8.02
C VAL A 398 3.10 10.73 7.49
N ALA A 399 2.66 11.63 8.35
CA ALA A 399 2.00 12.91 8.07
C ALA A 399 2.21 13.86 9.25
N GLU A 400 2.06 15.17 9.06
CA GLU A 400 2.26 16.17 10.11
C GLU A 400 1.37 15.89 11.34
N ILE A 401 0.06 15.69 11.13
CA ILE A 401 -0.89 15.38 12.20
C ILE A 401 -0.57 14.05 12.89
N HIS A 402 -0.20 13.04 12.12
CA HIS A 402 0.18 11.73 12.67
C HIS A 402 1.40 11.84 13.58
N SER A 403 2.44 12.53 13.12
CA SER A 403 3.67 12.74 13.91
C SER A 403 3.39 13.50 15.19
N GLN A 404 2.43 14.44 15.19
CA GLN A 404 2.02 15.14 16.40
C GLN A 404 1.26 14.22 17.36
N ILE A 405 0.34 13.39 16.85
CA ILE A 405 -0.38 12.39 17.66
C ILE A 405 0.58 11.40 18.32
N LEU A 406 1.64 10.98 17.61
CA LEU A 406 2.67 10.11 18.20
C LEU A 406 3.34 10.75 19.41
N LYS A 407 3.63 12.06 19.36
CA LYS A 407 4.27 12.81 20.44
C LYS A 407 3.33 13.09 21.63
N ASP A 408 2.07 13.40 21.35
CA ASP A 408 1.11 13.86 22.36
C ASP A 408 0.37 12.71 23.04
N ASP A 409 0.22 11.55 22.37
CA ASP A 409 -0.58 10.42 22.82
C ASP A 409 0.19 9.10 22.77
N CYS A 410 0.35 8.48 21.57
CA CYS A 410 0.84 7.10 21.43
C CYS A 410 2.18 6.83 22.10
N PHE A 411 3.14 7.78 21.99
CA PHE A 411 4.49 7.68 22.54
C PHE A 411 4.86 8.87 23.43
N LYS A 412 3.87 9.46 24.10
CA LYS A 412 4.08 10.66 24.95
C LYS A 412 5.21 10.52 25.95
N GLU A 413 5.29 9.43 26.67
CA GLU A 413 6.34 9.16 27.67
C GLU A 413 7.70 8.95 26.99
N TRP A 414 7.71 8.32 25.82
CA TRP A 414 8.90 8.12 25.01
C TRP A 414 9.42 9.44 24.40
N TYR A 415 8.50 10.29 23.93
CA TYR A 415 8.85 11.61 23.44
C TYR A 415 9.41 12.50 24.54
N ALA A 416 8.87 12.41 25.75
CA ALA A 416 9.42 13.14 26.90
C ALA A 416 10.85 12.70 27.26
N ALA A 417 11.18 11.41 27.05
CA ALA A 417 12.51 10.87 27.31
C ALA A 417 13.51 11.10 26.17
N PHE A 418 13.06 11.09 24.90
CA PHE A 418 13.89 11.13 23.70
C PHE A 418 13.32 12.06 22.62
N PRO A 419 13.11 13.36 22.90
CA PRO A 419 12.41 14.25 21.95
C PRO A 419 13.13 14.40 20.61
N GLU A 420 14.45 14.31 20.58
CA GLU A 420 15.30 14.46 19.41
C GLU A 420 15.16 13.33 18.37
N ARG A 421 14.60 12.19 18.78
CA ARG A 421 14.40 11.03 17.89
C ARG A 421 13.18 11.16 17.00
N PHE A 422 12.18 11.94 17.44
CA PHE A 422 10.87 12.00 16.78
C PHE A 422 10.84 13.00 15.63
N GLN A 423 10.57 12.50 14.45
CA GLN A 423 10.52 13.28 13.21
C GLN A 423 9.19 13.08 12.47
N ASN A 424 8.92 13.92 11.48
CA ASN A 424 7.90 13.72 10.48
C ASN A 424 8.52 13.47 9.11
N LYS A 425 8.02 12.46 8.40
CA LYS A 425 8.30 12.25 6.98
C LYS A 425 6.97 12.03 6.29
N THR A 426 6.35 13.12 5.83
CA THR A 426 5.09 13.04 5.09
C THR A 426 5.25 12.10 3.91
N ASN A 427 4.35 11.13 3.79
CA ASN A 427 4.33 10.17 2.71
C ASN A 427 4.25 10.86 1.34
N GLY A 428 4.59 10.13 0.32
CA GLY A 428 4.48 10.53 -1.07
C GLY A 428 4.26 9.32 -1.98
N ILE A 429 3.99 9.59 -3.23
CA ILE A 429 3.76 8.60 -4.29
C ILE A 429 4.71 8.84 -5.44
N THR A 430 5.05 7.78 -6.19
CA THR A 430 5.83 7.94 -7.41
C THR A 430 5.01 8.57 -8.53
N PRO A 431 5.45 9.72 -9.10
CA PRO A 431 4.75 10.34 -10.22
C PRO A 431 4.88 9.54 -11.52
N ARG A 432 5.89 8.65 -11.63
CA ARG A 432 6.08 7.81 -12.83
C ARG A 432 4.88 6.91 -13.06
N ARG A 433 4.50 6.07 -12.07
CA ARG A 433 3.32 5.21 -12.19
C ARG A 433 2.01 6.01 -12.10
N TRP A 434 1.90 6.93 -11.15
CA TRP A 434 0.62 7.54 -10.78
C TRP A 434 0.24 8.81 -11.54
N MET A 435 1.11 9.25 -12.46
CA MET A 435 0.82 10.28 -13.47
C MET A 435 1.34 9.83 -14.85
N GLY A 436 2.63 9.62 -14.99
CA GLY A 436 3.27 9.32 -16.27
C GLY A 436 2.69 8.12 -16.98
N LEU A 437 2.58 7.00 -16.29
CA LEU A 437 2.09 5.74 -16.85
C LEU A 437 0.56 5.67 -16.93
N CYS A 438 -0.15 5.99 -15.84
CA CYS A 438 -1.61 5.81 -15.79
C CYS A 438 -2.39 6.97 -16.46
N ASN A 439 -1.77 8.14 -16.65
CA ASN A 439 -2.42 9.31 -17.25
C ASN A 439 -1.49 10.05 -18.23
N PRO A 440 -1.09 9.40 -19.33
CA PRO A 440 -0.14 9.97 -20.27
C PRO A 440 -0.67 11.26 -20.94
N GLU A 441 -1.98 11.38 -21.16
CA GLU A 441 -2.60 12.56 -21.76
C GLU A 441 -2.49 13.78 -20.84
N LEU A 442 -2.78 13.63 -19.55
CA LEU A 442 -2.57 14.68 -18.55
C LEU A 442 -1.08 15.03 -18.44
N THR A 443 -0.22 14.03 -18.43
CA THR A 443 1.23 14.21 -18.38
C THR A 443 1.74 15.02 -19.56
N GLN A 444 1.27 14.73 -20.76
CA GLN A 444 1.63 15.46 -21.97
C GLN A 444 1.15 16.92 -21.91
N MET A 445 -0.10 17.14 -21.49
CA MET A 445 -0.66 18.48 -21.31
C MET A 445 0.19 19.33 -20.34
N ILE A 446 0.59 18.72 -19.20
CA ILE A 446 1.42 19.40 -18.19
C ILE A 446 2.83 19.69 -18.75
N LYS A 447 3.50 18.69 -19.35
CA LYS A 447 4.84 18.84 -19.95
C LYS A 447 4.89 19.99 -20.98
N TYR A 448 3.86 20.11 -21.78
CA TYR A 448 3.75 21.21 -22.74
C TYR A 448 3.70 22.58 -22.05
N ARG A 449 2.95 22.70 -20.94
CA ARG A 449 2.74 23.96 -20.20
C ARG A 449 3.97 24.35 -19.36
N VAL A 450 4.58 23.41 -18.66
CA VAL A 450 5.71 23.72 -17.75
C VAL A 450 7.08 23.72 -18.44
N GLY A 451 7.16 23.21 -19.66
CA GLY A 451 8.38 23.27 -20.50
C GLY A 451 9.49 22.31 -20.03
N GLY A 452 9.15 21.12 -19.53
CA GLY A 452 10.15 20.15 -19.11
C GLY A 452 9.56 18.85 -18.54
N ASP A 453 10.45 17.96 -18.10
CA ASP A 453 10.06 16.66 -17.52
C ASP A 453 9.82 16.78 -16.03
N PHE A 454 8.63 17.26 -15.67
CA PHE A 454 8.20 17.46 -14.28
C PHE A 454 8.13 16.14 -13.48
N LEU A 455 8.13 14.98 -14.13
CA LEU A 455 8.18 13.67 -13.45
C LEU A 455 9.52 13.41 -12.73
N LYS A 456 10.55 14.22 -13.03
CA LYS A 456 11.82 14.24 -12.29
C LYS A 456 11.84 15.26 -11.17
N ASP A 457 10.98 16.27 -11.25
CA ASP A 457 10.89 17.37 -10.27
C ASP A 457 9.46 17.89 -10.21
N LEU A 458 8.66 17.35 -9.28
CA LEU A 458 7.27 17.76 -9.13
C LEU A 458 7.10 19.23 -8.68
N ASP A 459 8.14 19.91 -8.20
CA ASP A 459 8.06 21.35 -7.88
C ASP A 459 7.73 22.20 -9.11
N MET A 460 8.01 21.69 -10.31
CA MET A 460 7.59 22.31 -11.56
C MET A 460 6.07 22.46 -11.69
N LEU A 461 5.26 21.65 -11.01
CA LEU A 461 3.79 21.78 -11.01
C LEU A 461 3.32 23.13 -10.48
N ASN A 462 4.08 23.77 -9.57
CA ASN A 462 3.75 25.10 -9.05
C ASN A 462 3.68 26.15 -10.16
N LYS A 463 4.38 25.96 -11.29
CA LYS A 463 4.32 26.87 -12.46
C LYS A 463 2.94 26.88 -13.11
N LEU A 464 2.11 25.84 -12.90
CA LEU A 464 0.77 25.78 -13.44
C LEU A 464 -0.18 26.79 -12.79
N LYS A 465 -0.02 27.10 -11.50
CA LYS A 465 -0.94 27.94 -10.73
C LYS A 465 -1.33 29.25 -11.46
N PRO A 466 -0.35 30.06 -11.94
CA PRO A 466 -0.71 31.29 -12.68
C PRO A 466 -1.18 31.04 -14.12
N MET A 467 -1.11 29.82 -14.64
CA MET A 467 -1.49 29.46 -16.00
C MET A 467 -2.93 28.90 -16.10
N ILE A 468 -3.61 28.70 -14.97
CA ILE A 468 -4.95 28.10 -14.93
C ILE A 468 -5.96 29.10 -15.47
N ASP A 469 -6.29 28.99 -16.75
CA ASP A 469 -7.32 29.75 -17.47
C ASP A 469 -8.43 28.81 -17.99
N ASP A 470 -9.45 29.38 -18.61
CA ASP A 470 -10.58 28.59 -19.13
C ASP A 470 -10.16 27.62 -20.23
N ASP A 471 -9.16 27.95 -21.04
CA ASP A 471 -8.66 27.04 -22.08
C ASP A 471 -7.99 25.81 -21.46
N MET A 472 -7.12 26.00 -20.47
CA MET A 472 -6.49 24.91 -19.75
C MET A 472 -7.52 24.03 -19.04
N VAL A 473 -8.56 24.62 -18.45
CA VAL A 473 -9.65 23.87 -17.82
C VAL A 473 -10.41 23.02 -18.84
N ARG A 474 -10.71 23.57 -20.03
CA ARG A 474 -11.37 22.79 -21.10
C ARG A 474 -10.51 21.63 -21.58
N GLN A 475 -9.22 21.84 -21.75
CA GLN A 475 -8.27 20.76 -22.11
C GLN A 475 -8.23 19.68 -21.03
N PHE A 476 -8.13 20.05 -19.76
CA PHE A 476 -8.18 19.12 -18.62
C PHE A 476 -9.50 18.33 -18.59
N ASN A 477 -10.63 19.00 -18.76
CA ASN A 477 -11.94 18.34 -18.77
C ASN A 477 -12.06 17.32 -19.92
N ALA A 478 -11.45 17.61 -21.08
CA ALA A 478 -11.39 16.67 -22.20
C ALA A 478 -10.55 15.41 -21.86
N VAL A 479 -9.39 15.61 -21.25
CA VAL A 479 -8.56 14.50 -20.75
C VAL A 479 -9.33 13.66 -19.71
N LYS A 480 -9.95 14.33 -18.74
CA LYS A 480 -10.76 13.64 -17.70
C LYS A 480 -11.88 12.81 -18.34
N ARG A 481 -12.58 13.37 -19.32
CA ARG A 481 -13.63 12.65 -20.07
C ARG A 481 -13.08 11.38 -20.74
N GLN A 482 -11.94 11.47 -21.42
CA GLN A 482 -11.30 10.33 -22.04
C GLN A 482 -10.97 9.23 -21.02
N LYS A 483 -10.44 9.59 -19.84
CA LYS A 483 -10.15 8.63 -18.77
C LYS A 483 -11.42 7.98 -18.20
N LYS A 484 -12.51 8.73 -18.08
CA LYS A 484 -13.82 8.19 -17.68
C LYS A 484 -14.37 7.22 -18.73
N GLU A 485 -14.22 7.51 -20.01
CA GLU A 485 -14.62 6.60 -21.12
C GLU A 485 -13.81 5.29 -21.08
N GLN A 486 -12.49 5.36 -20.79
CA GLN A 486 -11.66 4.18 -20.63
C GLN A 486 -12.13 3.35 -19.43
N LEU A 487 -12.39 3.97 -18.27
CA LEU A 487 -12.88 3.27 -17.09
C LEU A 487 -14.26 2.66 -17.33
N CYS A 488 -15.17 3.34 -18.05
CA CYS A 488 -16.49 2.78 -18.42
C CYS A 488 -16.37 1.46 -19.18
N LYS A 489 -15.41 1.36 -20.12
CA LYS A 489 -15.16 0.12 -20.85
C LYS A 489 -14.68 -0.99 -19.91
N VAL A 490 -13.70 -0.71 -19.07
CA VAL A 490 -13.14 -1.66 -18.11
C VAL A 490 -14.22 -2.17 -17.14
N ILE A 491 -15.06 -1.28 -16.61
CA ILE A 491 -16.16 -1.65 -15.71
C ILE A 491 -17.23 -2.47 -16.45
N ALA A 492 -17.56 -2.09 -17.68
CA ALA A 492 -18.52 -2.88 -18.49
C ALA A 492 -18.03 -4.32 -18.73
N GLU A 493 -16.74 -4.48 -19.04
CA GLU A 493 -16.11 -5.77 -19.30
C GLU A 493 -15.98 -6.62 -18.03
N LYS A 494 -15.52 -6.01 -16.92
CA LYS A 494 -15.21 -6.76 -15.70
C LYS A 494 -16.40 -6.94 -14.76
N GLU A 495 -17.26 -5.92 -14.66
CA GLU A 495 -18.38 -5.90 -13.69
C GLU A 495 -19.76 -6.04 -14.36
N GLY A 496 -19.83 -5.94 -15.68
CA GLY A 496 -21.10 -6.01 -16.43
C GLY A 496 -22.01 -4.79 -16.22
N VAL A 497 -21.49 -3.67 -15.73
CA VAL A 497 -22.25 -2.45 -15.44
C VAL A 497 -21.90 -1.36 -16.45
N GLN A 498 -22.94 -0.82 -17.10
CA GLN A 498 -22.79 0.29 -18.02
C GLN A 498 -22.81 1.62 -17.24
N LEU A 499 -21.76 2.40 -17.35
CA LEU A 499 -21.64 3.74 -16.79
C LEU A 499 -21.68 4.79 -17.90
N ASN A 500 -22.19 5.98 -17.55
CA ASN A 500 -22.13 7.15 -18.42
C ASN A 500 -20.92 8.03 -18.03
N PRO A 501 -19.99 8.31 -18.93
CA PRO A 501 -18.82 9.14 -18.64
C PRO A 501 -19.15 10.62 -18.33
N ASP A 502 -20.41 11.07 -18.57
CA ASP A 502 -20.89 12.41 -18.19
C ASP A 502 -21.32 12.51 -16.73
N PHE A 503 -21.51 11.38 -16.03
CA PHE A 503 -21.84 11.37 -14.61
C PHE A 503 -20.64 11.85 -13.78
N VAL A 504 -20.91 12.39 -12.60
CA VAL A 504 -19.87 12.59 -11.58
C VAL A 504 -19.32 11.23 -11.16
N PHE A 505 -18.01 11.04 -11.17
CA PHE A 505 -17.38 9.83 -10.63
C PHE A 505 -16.89 10.09 -9.22
N ASP A 506 -17.71 9.66 -8.24
CA ASP A 506 -17.43 9.73 -6.82
C ASP A 506 -16.83 8.38 -6.39
N ILE A 507 -15.54 8.38 -6.01
CA ILE A 507 -14.74 7.16 -5.89
C ILE A 507 -14.19 7.00 -4.48
N GLN A 508 -14.43 5.81 -3.89
CA GLN A 508 -13.84 5.36 -2.64
C GLN A 508 -13.11 4.03 -2.83
N ILE A 509 -11.81 4.09 -3.04
CA ILE A 509 -10.94 2.95 -3.32
C ILE A 509 -9.86 2.83 -2.24
N LYS A 510 -10.08 1.94 -1.30
CA LYS A 510 -9.19 1.67 -0.16
C LYS A 510 -9.61 0.39 0.55
N ARG A 511 -8.69 -0.23 1.32
CA ARG A 511 -9.01 -1.39 2.14
C ARG A 511 -10.29 -1.16 2.93
N LEU A 512 -11.16 -2.17 3.00
CA LEU A 512 -12.38 -2.06 3.78
C LEU A 512 -12.08 -2.22 5.27
N HIS A 513 -12.44 -1.20 6.03
CA HIS A 513 -12.38 -1.18 7.48
C HIS A 513 -13.42 -0.20 8.01
N GLU A 514 -14.01 -0.49 9.16
CA GLU A 514 -15.07 0.35 9.75
C GLU A 514 -14.62 1.81 9.94
N TYR A 515 -13.36 2.06 10.35
CA TYR A 515 -12.85 3.43 10.54
C TYR A 515 -12.73 4.24 9.24
N LYS A 516 -12.64 3.58 8.07
CA LYS A 516 -12.62 4.27 6.76
C LYS A 516 -14.01 4.70 6.32
N ARG A 517 -15.02 4.32 7.07
CA ARG A 517 -16.43 4.74 6.99
C ARG A 517 -17.10 4.52 5.62
N GLN A 518 -16.74 3.45 4.90
CA GLN A 518 -17.49 3.07 3.70
C GLN A 518 -18.98 2.89 3.97
N LEU A 519 -19.35 2.48 5.18
CA LEU A 519 -20.76 2.42 5.61
C LEU A 519 -21.42 3.80 5.60
N MET A 520 -20.75 4.86 6.05
CA MET A 520 -21.28 6.23 5.99
C MET A 520 -21.57 6.66 4.55
N ASN A 521 -20.66 6.34 3.62
CA ASN A 521 -20.86 6.59 2.20
C ASN A 521 -22.07 5.79 1.66
N ALA A 522 -22.17 4.50 1.99
CA ALA A 522 -23.31 3.67 1.61
C ALA A 522 -24.65 4.22 2.10
N LEU A 523 -24.73 4.64 3.38
CA LEU A 523 -25.94 5.28 3.95
C LEU A 523 -26.29 6.58 3.25
N SER A 524 -25.28 7.39 2.86
CA SER A 524 -25.51 8.62 2.10
C SER A 524 -26.11 8.36 0.72
N ILE A 525 -25.67 7.29 0.06
CA ILE A 525 -26.19 6.89 -1.26
C ILE A 525 -27.67 6.47 -1.14
N VAL A 526 -28.00 5.76 -0.08
CA VAL A 526 -29.41 5.35 0.21
C VAL A 526 -30.30 6.56 0.48
N ASP A 527 -29.83 7.56 1.25
CA ASP A 527 -30.57 8.82 1.46
C ASP A 527 -30.78 9.58 0.13
N ILE A 528 -29.74 9.69 -0.70
CA ILE A 528 -29.83 10.30 -2.03
C ILE A 528 -30.85 9.55 -2.91
N TYR A 529 -30.79 8.22 -2.92
CA TYR A 529 -31.73 7.38 -3.69
C TYR A 529 -33.19 7.65 -3.30
N PHE A 530 -33.50 7.67 -2.01
CA PHE A 530 -34.85 7.95 -1.56
C PHE A 530 -35.31 9.35 -1.93
N ARG A 531 -34.43 10.35 -1.79
CA ARG A 531 -34.76 11.75 -2.10
C ARG A 531 -34.90 12.02 -3.60
N LEU A 532 -34.23 11.27 -4.45
CA LEU A 532 -34.46 11.30 -5.92
C LEU A 532 -35.82 10.70 -6.26
N LYS A 533 -36.21 9.61 -5.59
CA LYS A 533 -37.52 8.96 -5.81
C LYS A 533 -38.71 9.78 -5.34
N ASP A 534 -38.61 10.44 -4.19
CA ASP A 534 -39.70 11.27 -3.65
C ASP A 534 -39.69 12.73 -4.20
N GLY A 535 -38.71 13.07 -5.04
CA GLY A 535 -38.57 14.36 -5.67
C GLY A 535 -38.09 15.50 -4.75
N SER A 536 -37.61 15.19 -3.55
CA SER A 536 -37.10 16.20 -2.60
C SER A 536 -35.67 16.65 -2.91
N LEU A 537 -34.96 15.99 -3.84
CA LEU A 537 -33.64 16.36 -4.33
C LEU A 537 -33.70 16.64 -5.84
N THR A 538 -33.79 17.91 -6.24
CA THR A 538 -34.04 18.31 -7.60
C THR A 538 -32.80 18.80 -8.37
N ASP A 539 -31.77 19.25 -7.66
CA ASP A 539 -30.56 19.88 -8.20
C ASP A 539 -29.34 18.91 -8.24
N PHE A 540 -29.61 17.62 -8.14
CA PHE A 540 -28.57 16.57 -8.13
C PHE A 540 -28.01 16.29 -9.52
N GLN A 541 -26.69 16.40 -9.66
CA GLN A 541 -25.99 16.01 -10.89
C GLN A 541 -25.86 14.48 -10.96
N PRO A 542 -26.10 13.86 -12.11
CA PRO A 542 -25.98 12.41 -12.27
C PRO A 542 -24.64 11.90 -11.79
N THR A 543 -24.64 10.85 -10.95
CA THR A 543 -23.44 10.37 -10.25
C THR A 543 -23.31 8.87 -10.32
N ALA A 544 -22.09 8.40 -10.57
CA ALA A 544 -21.65 7.03 -10.38
C ALA A 544 -20.79 6.95 -9.11
N PHE A 545 -21.28 6.24 -8.11
CA PHE A 545 -20.54 5.92 -6.90
C PHE A 545 -19.77 4.63 -7.12
N ILE A 546 -18.44 4.69 -7.03
CA ILE A 546 -17.56 3.58 -7.36
C ILE A 546 -16.74 3.20 -6.12
N PHE A 547 -16.92 1.97 -5.66
CA PHE A 547 -16.16 1.38 -4.55
C PHE A 547 -15.15 0.37 -5.05
N GLY A 548 -14.01 0.29 -4.36
CA GLY A 548 -13.03 -0.77 -4.54
C GLY A 548 -12.35 -1.05 -3.22
N ALA A 549 -12.48 -2.28 -2.72
CA ALA A 549 -11.96 -2.63 -1.41
C ALA A 549 -11.86 -4.15 -1.22
N LYS A 550 -10.85 -4.59 -0.47
CA LYS A 550 -10.76 -5.94 0.09
C LYS A 550 -10.88 -5.86 1.61
N SER A 551 -11.64 -6.76 2.21
CA SER A 551 -11.72 -6.93 3.67
C SER A 551 -10.81 -8.08 4.10
N ALA A 552 -10.24 -8.01 5.31
CA ALA A 552 -9.60 -9.17 5.92
C ALA A 552 -10.62 -10.33 6.00
N PRO A 553 -10.22 -11.59 5.70
CA PRO A 553 -11.16 -12.73 5.62
C PRO A 553 -11.96 -12.98 6.90
N GLY A 554 -11.35 -12.76 8.06
CA GLY A 554 -11.99 -12.93 9.37
C GLY A 554 -12.78 -11.72 9.89
N TYR A 555 -12.83 -10.61 9.14
CA TYR A 555 -13.48 -9.38 9.59
C TYR A 555 -14.96 -9.34 9.18
N ALA A 556 -15.82 -9.96 9.99
CA ALA A 556 -17.24 -10.19 9.65
C ALA A 556 -18.01 -8.89 9.33
N ARG A 557 -17.85 -7.82 10.14
CA ARG A 557 -18.52 -6.53 9.90
C ARG A 557 -18.07 -5.86 8.61
N ALA A 558 -16.78 -5.89 8.31
CA ALA A 558 -16.26 -5.35 7.05
C ALA A 558 -16.83 -6.12 5.84
N LYS A 559 -16.92 -7.44 5.93
CA LYS A 559 -17.56 -8.27 4.88
C LYS A 559 -19.07 -7.98 4.77
N ALA A 560 -19.74 -7.69 5.88
CA ALA A 560 -21.14 -7.26 5.87
C ALA A 560 -21.34 -5.91 5.16
N ILE A 561 -20.41 -4.96 5.31
CA ILE A 561 -20.44 -3.67 4.61
C ILE A 561 -20.29 -3.89 3.11
N ILE A 562 -19.37 -4.74 2.64
CA ILE A 562 -19.24 -5.09 1.22
C ILE A 562 -20.57 -5.64 0.67
N ARG A 563 -21.15 -6.58 1.38
CA ARG A 563 -22.43 -7.19 0.97
C ARG A 563 -23.56 -6.18 0.91
N TYR A 564 -23.65 -5.30 1.90
CA TYR A 564 -24.64 -4.22 1.93
C TYR A 564 -24.49 -3.28 0.75
N ILE A 565 -23.27 -2.84 0.41
CA ILE A 565 -23.01 -1.96 -0.75
C ILE A 565 -23.43 -2.68 -2.06
N ASN A 566 -23.09 -3.94 -2.23
CA ASN A 566 -23.48 -4.69 -3.42
C ASN A 566 -25.01 -4.88 -3.54
N ARG A 567 -25.72 -5.06 -2.41
CA ARG A 567 -27.18 -5.14 -2.38
C ARG A 567 -27.83 -3.80 -2.73
N ILE A 568 -27.29 -2.70 -2.22
CA ILE A 568 -27.70 -1.34 -2.60
C ILE A 568 -27.47 -1.13 -4.11
N ALA A 569 -26.30 -1.50 -4.62
CA ALA A 569 -25.97 -1.38 -6.03
C ALA A 569 -26.99 -2.14 -6.90
N LYS A 570 -27.30 -3.37 -6.54
CA LYS A 570 -28.32 -4.17 -7.24
C LYS A 570 -29.70 -3.52 -7.22
N MET A 571 -30.12 -2.98 -6.07
CA MET A 571 -31.40 -2.28 -5.92
C MET A 571 -31.45 -1.03 -6.79
N ILE A 572 -30.46 -0.16 -6.68
CA ILE A 572 -30.43 1.14 -7.36
C ILE A 572 -30.26 0.97 -8.87
N ASN A 573 -29.33 0.14 -9.32
CA ASN A 573 -29.01 -0.01 -10.74
C ASN A 573 -30.17 -0.61 -11.54
N ASN A 574 -31.08 -1.33 -10.88
CA ASN A 574 -32.28 -1.92 -11.50
C ASN A 574 -33.54 -1.05 -11.36
N ASP A 575 -33.45 0.09 -10.68
CA ASP A 575 -34.62 1.00 -10.54
C ASP A 575 -34.65 2.03 -11.68
N PRO A 576 -35.61 1.92 -12.63
CA PRO A 576 -35.70 2.86 -13.74
C PRO A 576 -36.01 4.30 -13.31
N ALA A 577 -36.56 4.51 -12.12
CA ALA A 577 -36.89 5.84 -11.61
C ALA A 577 -35.65 6.72 -11.32
N VAL A 578 -34.48 6.11 -11.18
CA VAL A 578 -33.21 6.81 -10.90
C VAL A 578 -32.10 6.46 -11.88
N ALA A 579 -32.38 5.67 -12.92
CA ALA A 579 -31.38 5.11 -13.82
C ALA A 579 -30.53 6.16 -14.57
N ASP A 580 -31.10 7.35 -14.83
CA ASP A 580 -30.47 8.49 -15.47
C ASP A 580 -29.73 9.41 -14.50
N LYS A 581 -29.82 9.16 -13.19
CA LYS A 581 -29.26 9.99 -12.12
C LYS A 581 -28.24 9.26 -11.25
N LEU A 582 -28.36 7.93 -11.10
CA LEU A 582 -27.64 7.22 -10.07
C LEU A 582 -27.17 5.84 -10.55
N LYS A 583 -25.88 5.56 -10.35
CA LYS A 583 -25.27 4.25 -10.51
C LYS A 583 -24.38 3.95 -9.33
N VAL A 584 -24.30 2.69 -8.92
CA VAL A 584 -23.41 2.21 -7.87
C VAL A 584 -22.66 1.00 -8.36
N VAL A 585 -21.34 0.97 -8.20
CA VAL A 585 -20.49 -0.15 -8.58
C VAL A 585 -19.51 -0.45 -7.48
N PHE A 586 -19.40 -1.72 -7.12
CA PHE A 586 -18.29 -2.21 -6.30
C PHE A 586 -17.39 -3.06 -7.21
N VAL A 587 -16.21 -2.55 -7.54
CA VAL A 587 -15.28 -3.25 -8.43
C VAL A 587 -14.65 -4.45 -7.73
N GLN A 588 -14.63 -5.60 -8.40
CA GLN A 588 -14.03 -6.81 -7.87
C GLN A 588 -12.50 -6.77 -7.93
N ASN A 589 -11.88 -7.40 -6.96
CA ASN A 589 -10.44 -7.62 -6.92
C ASN A 589 -9.61 -6.36 -7.12
N TYR A 590 -10.01 -5.26 -6.45
CA TYR A 590 -9.25 -4.02 -6.48
C TYR A 590 -7.76 -4.27 -6.21
N ASN A 591 -6.90 -3.83 -7.13
CA ASN A 591 -5.45 -3.99 -7.12
C ASN A 591 -4.76 -2.78 -7.76
N CYS A 592 -3.44 -2.81 -7.89
CA CYS A 592 -2.67 -1.72 -8.45
C CYS A 592 -3.05 -1.41 -9.91
N SER A 593 -3.22 -2.43 -10.74
CA SER A 593 -3.61 -2.26 -12.16
C SER A 593 -5.01 -1.68 -12.31
N TYR A 594 -5.97 -2.09 -11.47
CA TYR A 594 -7.31 -1.49 -11.49
C TYR A 594 -7.26 -0.02 -11.04
N ALA A 595 -6.41 0.30 -10.05
CA ALA A 595 -6.22 1.67 -9.57
C ALA A 595 -5.71 2.60 -10.68
N GLU A 596 -4.90 2.11 -11.62
CA GLU A 596 -4.38 2.89 -12.76
C GLU A 596 -5.49 3.38 -13.70
N TYR A 597 -6.66 2.74 -13.71
CA TYR A 597 -7.88 3.22 -14.42
C TYR A 597 -8.77 4.08 -13.53
N LEU A 598 -8.93 3.72 -12.26
CA LEU A 598 -9.85 4.40 -11.33
C LEU A 598 -9.34 5.79 -10.94
N VAL A 599 -8.06 5.93 -10.67
CA VAL A 599 -7.46 7.18 -10.17
C VAL A 599 -7.57 8.31 -11.21
N PRO A 600 -7.18 8.13 -12.49
CA PRO A 600 -7.32 9.19 -13.49
C PRO A 600 -8.76 9.61 -13.79
N ALA A 601 -9.71 8.71 -13.62
CA ALA A 601 -11.12 8.92 -13.94
C ALA A 601 -11.93 9.59 -12.81
N ALA A 602 -11.42 9.65 -11.59
CA ALA A 602 -12.13 10.20 -10.44
C ALA A 602 -12.36 11.71 -10.55
N ASP A 603 -13.57 12.15 -10.25
CA ASP A 603 -13.91 13.57 -10.04
C ASP A 603 -13.83 13.93 -8.55
N ILE A 604 -14.35 13.06 -7.68
CA ILE A 604 -14.38 13.23 -6.23
C ILE A 604 -13.64 12.07 -5.57
N SER A 605 -12.75 12.40 -4.64
CA SER A 605 -11.93 11.50 -3.83
C SER A 605 -12.51 11.42 -2.41
N GLU A 606 -13.11 10.28 -2.05
CA GLU A 606 -13.69 10.03 -0.73
C GLU A 606 -12.61 9.65 0.29
N GLN A 607 -12.32 10.56 1.23
CA GLN A 607 -11.29 10.42 2.26
C GLN A 607 -11.88 10.74 3.64
N ILE A 608 -12.78 9.88 4.11
CA ILE A 608 -13.80 10.18 5.12
C ILE A 608 -13.59 9.50 6.48
N SER A 609 -12.39 9.04 6.82
CA SER A 609 -12.08 8.52 8.17
C SER A 609 -12.30 9.59 9.25
N PRO A 610 -12.68 9.24 10.49
CA PRO A 610 -12.74 10.22 11.57
C PRO A 610 -11.33 10.78 11.86
N ALA A 611 -11.26 12.06 12.21
CA ALA A 611 -9.98 12.69 12.52
C ALA A 611 -9.20 11.94 13.60
N GLY A 612 -7.92 11.70 13.36
CA GLY A 612 -7.04 10.97 14.28
C GLY A 612 -7.06 9.45 14.11
N THR A 613 -7.56 8.92 12.99
CA THR A 613 -7.61 7.46 12.76
C THR A 613 -6.77 6.99 11.58
N GLU A 614 -6.69 7.74 10.49
CA GLU A 614 -5.84 7.42 9.34
C GLU A 614 -4.48 8.12 9.51
N ALA A 615 -3.39 7.37 9.63
CA ALA A 615 -2.05 7.95 9.82
C ALA A 615 -1.66 8.91 8.69
N SER A 616 -1.89 8.55 7.46
CA SER A 616 -1.60 9.38 6.28
C SER A 616 -2.63 9.18 5.17
N GLY A 617 -2.75 7.95 4.66
CA GLY A 617 -3.27 7.67 3.35
C GLY A 617 -2.26 8.01 2.25
N THR A 618 -2.35 7.31 1.12
CA THR A 618 -1.60 7.62 -0.11
C THR A 618 -2.51 7.65 -1.34
N GLY A 619 -3.69 7.03 -1.25
CA GLY A 619 -4.72 7.11 -2.28
C GLY A 619 -5.19 8.55 -2.52
N ASN A 620 -5.35 9.33 -1.45
CA ASN A 620 -5.65 10.75 -1.50
C ASN A 620 -4.64 11.55 -2.36
N MET A 621 -3.35 11.25 -2.24
CA MET A 621 -2.29 11.91 -3.02
C MET A 621 -2.35 11.54 -4.51
N LYS A 622 -2.61 10.26 -4.84
CA LYS A 622 -2.78 9.80 -6.23
C LYS A 622 -3.95 10.49 -6.92
N LEU A 623 -5.08 10.56 -6.22
CA LEU A 623 -6.30 11.20 -6.69
C LEU A 623 -6.11 12.70 -6.87
N MET A 624 -5.46 13.39 -5.92
CA MET A 624 -5.10 14.81 -6.01
C MET A 624 -4.25 15.10 -7.26
N LEU A 625 -3.19 14.34 -7.48
CA LEU A 625 -2.29 14.51 -8.63
C LEU A 625 -2.96 14.21 -9.97
N ASN A 626 -4.08 13.50 -9.97
CA ASN A 626 -4.91 13.27 -11.16
C ASN A 626 -6.14 14.18 -11.24
N GLY A 627 -6.22 15.20 -10.39
CA GLY A 627 -7.24 16.23 -10.44
C GLY A 627 -8.60 15.82 -9.88
N ALA A 628 -8.65 14.86 -8.96
CA ALA A 628 -9.84 14.65 -8.15
C ALA A 628 -9.84 15.61 -6.97
N VAL A 629 -11.02 16.16 -6.63
CA VAL A 629 -11.21 17.02 -5.47
C VAL A 629 -11.49 16.16 -4.24
N THR A 630 -10.85 16.45 -3.12
CA THR A 630 -11.04 15.68 -1.88
C THR A 630 -12.35 16.06 -1.20
N LEU A 631 -13.23 15.09 -1.00
CA LEU A 631 -14.31 15.11 -0.01
C LEU A 631 -13.80 14.33 1.21
N GLY A 632 -13.45 15.03 2.28
CA GLY A 632 -12.75 14.39 3.38
C GLY A 632 -12.77 15.16 4.68
N THR A 633 -12.20 14.52 5.69
CA THR A 633 -11.99 15.06 7.04
C THR A 633 -10.58 15.61 7.20
N LEU A 634 -10.34 16.39 8.25
CA LEU A 634 -9.00 16.83 8.64
C LEU A 634 -8.28 15.69 9.38
N ASP A 635 -7.94 14.64 8.63
CA ASP A 635 -7.27 13.44 9.09
C ASP A 635 -6.11 13.07 8.15
N GLY A 636 -5.04 12.51 8.70
CA GLY A 636 -3.89 12.06 7.95
C GLY A 636 -3.34 13.14 7.00
N ALA A 637 -2.98 12.73 5.79
CA ALA A 637 -2.47 13.64 4.76
C ALA A 637 -3.52 14.60 4.18
N ASN A 638 -4.82 14.40 4.45
CA ASN A 638 -5.86 15.34 4.00
C ASN A 638 -5.62 16.75 4.55
N VAL A 639 -5.08 16.85 5.77
CA VAL A 639 -4.72 18.14 6.39
C VAL A 639 -3.73 18.90 5.51
N GLU A 640 -2.68 18.22 5.08
CA GLU A 640 -1.63 18.79 4.24
C GLU A 640 -2.14 19.05 2.81
N ILE A 641 -2.98 18.15 2.26
CA ILE A 641 -3.64 18.34 0.95
C ILE A 641 -4.47 19.62 0.94
N ALA A 642 -5.35 19.82 1.94
CA ALA A 642 -6.17 21.01 2.06
C ALA A 642 -5.34 22.29 2.25
N LYS A 643 -4.21 22.20 2.96
CA LYS A 643 -3.26 23.31 3.16
C LYS A 643 -2.56 23.69 1.85
N GLU A 644 -2.07 22.70 1.09
CA GLU A 644 -1.32 22.95 -0.14
C GLU A 644 -2.22 23.40 -1.30
N ALA A 645 -3.39 22.78 -1.46
CA ALA A 645 -4.36 23.11 -2.53
C ALA A 645 -5.16 24.38 -2.23
N GLY A 646 -5.29 24.77 -0.97
CA GLY A 646 -6.27 25.74 -0.48
C GLY A 646 -7.58 25.04 -0.12
N ILE A 647 -8.08 25.30 1.10
CA ILE A 647 -9.29 24.63 1.65
C ILE A 647 -10.54 24.87 0.79
N GLU A 648 -10.58 25.98 0.08
CA GLU A 648 -11.66 26.35 -0.87
C GLU A 648 -11.70 25.45 -2.12
N ASN A 649 -10.62 24.74 -2.38
CA ASN A 649 -10.52 23.77 -3.49
C ASN A 649 -10.83 22.33 -3.06
N GLU A 650 -11.26 22.14 -1.82
CA GLU A 650 -11.64 20.87 -1.24
C GLU A 650 -13.02 20.94 -0.57
N TYR A 651 -13.60 19.81 -0.22
CA TYR A 651 -14.86 19.70 0.52
C TYR A 651 -14.59 19.04 1.88
N ILE A 652 -14.19 19.88 2.85
CA ILE A 652 -13.80 19.42 4.18
C ILE A 652 -15.00 19.45 5.12
N PHE A 653 -15.18 18.37 5.88
CA PHE A 653 -16.27 18.17 6.84
C PHE A 653 -15.80 17.48 8.11
N GLY A 654 -16.71 17.30 9.05
CA GLY A 654 -16.53 16.47 10.24
C GLY A 654 -15.79 17.18 11.38
N HIS A 655 -15.73 16.49 12.51
CA HIS A 655 -15.09 16.96 13.73
C HIS A 655 -13.57 16.82 13.66
N THR A 656 -12.85 17.76 14.25
CA THR A 656 -11.39 17.66 14.46
C THR A 656 -11.06 16.69 15.59
N VAL A 657 -9.79 16.34 15.75
CA VAL A 657 -9.30 15.49 16.85
C VAL A 657 -9.70 16.07 18.22
N GLU A 658 -9.52 17.38 18.39
CA GLU A 658 -9.87 18.08 19.63
C GLU A 658 -11.38 18.03 19.91
N GLN A 659 -12.20 18.26 18.89
CA GLN A 659 -13.66 18.20 19.01
C GLN A 659 -14.15 16.79 19.34
N ILE A 660 -13.59 15.76 18.71
CA ILE A 660 -13.89 14.36 19.02
C ILE A 660 -13.51 14.05 20.48
N ASN A 661 -12.31 14.44 20.91
CA ASN A 661 -11.87 14.22 22.27
C ASN A 661 -12.74 14.94 23.31
N ALA A 662 -13.28 16.10 22.97
CA ALA A 662 -14.17 16.87 23.85
C ALA A 662 -15.58 16.22 23.98
N CYS A 663 -16.08 15.53 22.95
CA CYS A 663 -17.45 15.01 22.95
C CYS A 663 -17.56 13.48 23.12
N LYS A 664 -16.51 12.69 22.88
CA LYS A 664 -16.56 11.22 22.83
C LYS A 664 -17.15 10.54 24.06
N ASP A 665 -17.00 11.13 25.25
CA ASP A 665 -17.50 10.54 26.49
C ASP A 665 -18.97 10.82 26.74
N SER A 666 -19.49 11.94 26.19
CA SER A 666 -20.91 12.35 26.30
C SER A 666 -21.69 12.05 25.00
N TYR A 667 -21.07 11.53 24.00
CA TYR A 667 -21.69 11.24 22.71
C TYR A 667 -22.78 10.18 22.81
N TYR A 668 -23.96 10.48 22.22
CA TYR A 668 -25.12 9.60 22.22
C TYR A 668 -25.69 9.40 20.81
N ALA A 669 -25.30 8.31 20.17
CA ALA A 669 -25.65 8.00 18.79
C ALA A 669 -27.16 7.92 18.53
N ARG A 670 -27.93 7.26 19.44
CA ARG A 670 -29.40 7.18 19.32
C ARG A 670 -30.08 8.55 19.30
N GLY A 671 -29.56 9.53 20.01
CA GLY A 671 -30.11 10.88 19.99
C GLY A 671 -30.05 11.52 18.59
N ILE A 672 -28.97 11.25 17.81
CA ILE A 672 -28.87 11.70 16.41
C ILE A 672 -29.83 10.91 15.53
N TYR A 673 -29.85 9.59 15.66
CA TYR A 673 -30.75 8.71 14.92
C TYR A 673 -32.22 9.09 15.12
N ASP A 674 -32.67 9.34 16.34
CA ASP A 674 -34.06 9.68 16.67
C ASP A 674 -34.48 11.08 16.12
N ASN A 675 -33.53 12.00 15.97
CA ASN A 675 -33.81 13.39 15.57
C ASN A 675 -33.53 13.70 14.09
N ASP A 676 -32.89 12.80 13.33
CA ASP A 676 -32.67 12.92 11.87
C ASP A 676 -33.46 11.87 11.11
N ALA A 677 -34.66 12.23 10.65
CA ALA A 677 -35.56 11.28 9.96
C ALA A 677 -34.97 10.68 8.67
N ARG A 678 -34.05 11.39 8.00
CA ARG A 678 -33.40 10.87 6.77
C ARG A 678 -32.34 9.84 7.12
N LEU A 679 -31.50 10.15 8.08
CA LEU A 679 -30.47 9.21 8.57
C LEU A 679 -31.14 7.99 9.22
N HIS A 680 -32.20 8.19 10.00
CA HIS A 680 -33.02 7.12 10.56
C HIS A 680 -33.50 6.15 9.47
N ARG A 681 -34.16 6.69 8.42
CA ARG A 681 -34.62 5.90 7.28
C ARG A 681 -33.47 5.15 6.57
N ALA A 682 -32.32 5.78 6.39
CA ALA A 682 -31.17 5.16 5.75
C ALA A 682 -30.61 4.00 6.62
N ILE A 683 -30.47 4.19 7.92
CA ILE A 683 -29.97 3.17 8.84
C ILE A 683 -30.94 1.99 8.93
N ASP A 684 -32.26 2.24 8.94
CA ASP A 684 -33.30 1.20 9.02
C ASP A 684 -33.22 0.21 7.84
N THR A 685 -32.71 0.62 6.67
CA THR A 685 -32.52 -0.31 5.54
C THR A 685 -31.57 -1.48 5.86
N LEU A 686 -30.81 -1.39 6.93
CA LEU A 686 -30.00 -2.51 7.44
C LEU A 686 -30.85 -3.63 8.06
N VAL A 687 -32.11 -3.34 8.48
CA VAL A 687 -32.95 -4.28 9.26
C VAL A 687 -34.39 -4.38 8.78
N ASP A 688 -34.93 -3.42 8.01
CA ASP A 688 -36.36 -3.35 7.64
C ASP A 688 -36.76 -4.17 6.41
N GLY A 689 -35.78 -4.75 5.70
CA GLY A 689 -36.03 -5.54 4.49
C GLY A 689 -36.09 -4.72 3.19
N THR A 690 -35.99 -3.40 3.21
CA THR A 690 -35.86 -2.55 2.00
C THR A 690 -34.66 -2.97 1.18
N VAL A 691 -33.54 -3.23 1.84
CA VAL A 691 -32.40 -3.96 1.30
C VAL A 691 -32.41 -5.36 1.88
N PRO A 692 -32.19 -6.43 1.10
CA PRO A 692 -32.16 -7.79 1.62
C PRO A 692 -31.26 -7.88 2.88
N THR A 693 -31.79 -8.43 3.97
CA THR A 693 -31.16 -8.37 5.28
C THR A 693 -30.70 -9.77 5.72
N ASP A 694 -29.58 -9.83 6.44
CA ASP A 694 -29.08 -11.00 7.16
C ASP A 694 -28.55 -10.62 8.55
N ASP A 695 -28.14 -11.59 9.35
CA ASP A 695 -27.70 -11.34 10.72
C ASP A 695 -26.45 -10.46 10.79
N ALA A 696 -25.57 -10.54 9.81
CA ALA A 696 -24.38 -9.69 9.76
C ALA A 696 -24.73 -8.20 9.48
N GLN A 697 -25.76 -7.95 8.67
CA GLN A 697 -26.29 -6.60 8.46
C GLN A 697 -26.98 -6.05 9.72
N LYS A 698 -27.75 -6.91 10.43
CA LYS A 698 -28.35 -6.52 11.73
C LYS A 698 -27.28 -6.14 12.75
N GLU A 699 -26.14 -6.85 12.73
CA GLU A 699 -25.01 -6.48 13.60
C GLU A 699 -24.45 -5.09 13.27
N LEU A 700 -24.41 -4.67 12.00
CA LEU A 700 -24.04 -3.30 11.64
C LEU A 700 -25.00 -2.27 12.25
N TYR A 701 -26.31 -2.53 12.18
CA TYR A 701 -27.31 -1.69 12.82
C TYR A 701 -27.07 -1.56 14.34
N HIS A 702 -26.88 -2.69 15.02
CA HIS A 702 -26.61 -2.69 16.46
C HIS A 702 -25.28 -2.03 16.81
N SER A 703 -24.24 -2.19 15.99
CA SER A 703 -22.95 -1.53 16.22
C SER A 703 -23.04 0.00 16.18
N LEU A 704 -23.94 0.54 15.36
CA LEU A 704 -24.19 1.98 15.27
C LEU A 704 -25.01 2.50 16.46
N LEU A 705 -26.01 1.75 16.94
CA LEU A 705 -27.01 2.27 17.87
C LEU A 705 -26.88 1.73 19.30
N ASP A 706 -26.39 0.50 19.47
CA ASP A 706 -26.34 -0.19 20.76
C ASP A 706 -24.90 -0.44 21.24
N GLY A 707 -23.95 -0.48 20.30
CA GLY A 707 -22.57 -0.86 20.57
C GLY A 707 -22.35 -2.38 20.60
N ALA A 708 -21.24 -2.81 21.15
CA ALA A 708 -20.87 -4.21 21.34
C ALA A 708 -20.12 -4.37 22.67
N SER A 709 -19.77 -5.62 23.03
CA SER A 709 -19.08 -5.90 24.30
C SER A 709 -17.72 -5.18 24.46
N TRP A 710 -17.08 -4.79 23.37
CA TRP A 710 -15.77 -4.16 23.35
C TRP A 710 -15.76 -2.68 22.94
N HIS A 711 -16.92 -2.11 22.53
CA HIS A 711 -17.03 -0.70 22.15
C HIS A 711 -18.42 -0.12 22.38
N LYS A 712 -18.50 1.21 22.59
CA LYS A 712 -19.73 1.97 22.63
C LYS A 712 -20.42 2.01 21.25
N ALA A 713 -21.70 2.43 21.20
CA ALA A 713 -22.43 2.69 19.99
C ALA A 713 -21.67 3.67 19.08
N ASP A 714 -21.72 3.43 17.77
CA ASP A 714 -21.07 4.28 16.76
C ASP A 714 -19.60 4.59 17.05
N HIS A 715 -18.82 3.57 17.26
CA HIS A 715 -17.41 3.65 17.66
C HIS A 715 -16.56 4.56 16.76
N TYR A 716 -16.92 4.67 15.49
CA TYR A 716 -16.20 5.49 14.49
C TYR A 716 -16.95 6.74 14.07
N PHE A 717 -17.91 7.23 14.91
CA PHE A 717 -18.57 8.53 14.74
C PHE A 717 -19.24 8.72 13.36
N VAL A 718 -19.83 7.68 12.82
CA VAL A 718 -20.56 7.72 11.54
C VAL A 718 -21.74 8.69 11.64
N LEU A 719 -22.58 8.57 12.69
CA LEU A 719 -23.73 9.41 12.90
C LEU A 719 -23.34 10.86 13.26
N LEU A 720 -22.27 11.01 14.06
CA LEU A 720 -21.79 12.32 14.51
C LEU A 720 -21.43 13.24 13.34
N ASP A 721 -20.74 12.70 12.33
CA ASP A 721 -20.27 13.47 11.18
C ASP A 721 -21.21 13.44 9.97
N TYR A 722 -22.30 12.62 10.03
CA TYR A 722 -23.15 12.36 8.86
C TYR A 722 -23.76 13.62 8.26
N ALA A 723 -24.31 14.52 9.08
CA ALA A 723 -24.97 15.72 8.58
C ALA A 723 -24.00 16.64 7.81
N SER A 724 -22.81 16.88 8.38
CA SER A 724 -21.76 17.68 7.72
C SER A 724 -21.21 17.01 6.47
N TYR A 725 -21.10 15.68 6.49
CA TYR A 725 -20.71 14.89 5.32
C TYR A 725 -21.71 15.05 4.18
N MET A 726 -23.01 14.88 4.45
CA MET A 726 -24.07 15.03 3.45
C MET A 726 -24.12 16.45 2.88
N GLU A 727 -23.94 17.47 3.72
CA GLU A 727 -23.87 18.87 3.27
C GLU A 727 -22.75 19.05 2.24
N LYS A 728 -21.52 18.62 2.56
CA LYS A 728 -20.37 18.78 1.66
C LYS A 728 -20.44 17.87 0.44
N LYS A 729 -20.96 16.66 0.57
CA LYS A 729 -21.17 15.76 -0.56
C LYS A 729 -22.12 16.34 -1.59
N LEU A 730 -23.25 16.86 -1.14
CA LEU A 730 -24.23 17.52 -2.02
C LEU A 730 -23.73 18.85 -2.55
N GLN A 731 -22.91 19.58 -1.79
CA GLN A 731 -22.25 20.79 -2.29
C GLN A 731 -21.30 20.44 -3.44
N ALA A 732 -20.43 19.44 -3.28
CA ALA A 732 -19.52 18.98 -4.33
C ALA A 732 -20.27 18.55 -5.59
N ASN A 733 -21.37 17.82 -5.41
CA ASN A 733 -22.24 17.40 -6.50
C ASN A 733 -22.86 18.59 -7.26
N ARG A 734 -23.40 19.60 -6.56
CA ARG A 734 -23.97 20.81 -7.19
C ARG A 734 -22.89 21.64 -7.89
N ASP A 735 -21.73 21.82 -7.27
CA ASP A 735 -20.62 22.60 -7.84
C ASP A 735 -20.12 22.02 -9.15
N TYR A 736 -20.27 20.70 -9.34
CA TYR A 736 -19.91 20.02 -10.59
C TYR A 736 -20.70 20.52 -11.82
N ALA A 737 -21.86 21.12 -11.64
CA ALA A 737 -22.66 21.73 -12.73
C ALA A 737 -21.90 22.85 -13.46
N ASP A 738 -21.09 23.63 -12.73
CA ASP A 738 -20.17 24.59 -13.33
C ASP A 738 -18.83 23.92 -13.63
N ARG A 739 -18.71 23.35 -14.82
CA ARG A 739 -17.54 22.59 -15.28
C ARG A 739 -16.25 23.42 -15.33
N LEU A 740 -16.34 24.73 -15.48
CA LEU A 740 -15.18 25.62 -15.47
C LEU A 740 -14.71 25.87 -14.04
N ALA A 741 -15.60 26.22 -13.14
CA ALA A 741 -15.27 26.45 -11.73
C ALA A 741 -14.77 25.19 -11.06
N PHE A 742 -15.43 24.04 -11.27
CA PHE A 742 -15.00 22.75 -10.72
C PHE A 742 -13.65 22.30 -11.30
N GLY A 743 -13.45 22.46 -12.61
CA GLY A 743 -12.17 22.11 -13.26
C GLY A 743 -10.99 22.97 -12.79
N ARG A 744 -11.24 24.23 -12.38
CA ARG A 744 -10.22 25.07 -11.74
C ARG A 744 -9.78 24.48 -10.38
N LYS A 745 -10.72 24.01 -9.55
CA LYS A 745 -10.39 23.30 -8.30
C LYS A 745 -9.54 22.06 -8.58
N CYS A 746 -9.91 21.25 -9.58
CA CYS A 746 -9.15 20.07 -9.99
C CYS A 746 -7.71 20.40 -10.40
N LEU A 747 -7.53 21.43 -11.24
CA LEU A 747 -6.21 21.87 -11.68
C LEU A 747 -5.39 22.50 -10.56
N MET A 748 -6.03 23.19 -9.60
CA MET A 748 -5.35 23.73 -8.43
C MET A 748 -4.80 22.59 -7.55
N ASN A 749 -5.56 21.49 -7.39
CA ASN A 749 -5.10 20.28 -6.73
C ASN A 749 -3.83 19.72 -7.40
N ILE A 750 -3.85 19.54 -8.73
CA ILE A 750 -2.67 19.06 -9.47
C ILE A 750 -1.48 20.01 -9.26
N ALA A 751 -1.69 21.31 -9.47
CA ALA A 751 -0.65 22.33 -9.37
C ALA A 751 -0.01 22.44 -7.97
N SER A 752 -0.72 21.98 -6.95
CA SER A 752 -0.30 22.01 -5.54
C SER A 752 0.23 20.64 -5.05
N GLY A 753 0.31 19.63 -5.91
CA GLY A 753 0.64 18.28 -5.53
C GLY A 753 2.14 17.98 -5.34
N ALA A 754 3.02 18.94 -5.56
CA ALA A 754 4.49 18.74 -5.52
C ALA A 754 4.99 18.11 -4.22
N LYS A 755 4.45 18.53 -3.07
CA LYS A 755 4.81 18.00 -1.75
C LYS A 755 4.61 16.48 -1.64
N PHE A 756 3.68 15.92 -2.38
CA PHE A 756 3.27 14.51 -2.27
C PHE A 756 4.05 13.58 -3.22
N SER A 757 5.21 14.04 -3.71
CA SER A 757 6.20 13.21 -4.39
C SER A 757 6.94 12.30 -3.42
N SER A 758 7.01 10.99 -3.70
CA SER A 758 7.90 10.10 -2.97
C SER A 758 9.39 10.41 -3.19
N ASP A 759 9.75 11.15 -4.25
CA ASP A 759 11.11 11.63 -4.45
C ASP A 759 11.53 12.63 -3.35
N ARG A 760 10.63 13.55 -2.99
CA ARG A 760 10.84 14.45 -1.86
C ARG A 760 10.99 13.66 -0.56
N THR A 761 10.07 12.70 -0.31
CA THR A 761 10.10 11.90 0.91
C THR A 761 11.40 11.13 1.04
N ILE A 762 11.81 10.44 -0.02
CA ILE A 762 13.02 9.58 0.02
C ILE A 762 14.31 10.40 0.16
N LYS A 763 14.37 11.61 -0.41
CA LYS A 763 15.47 12.54 -0.20
C LYS A 763 15.57 12.95 1.27
N GLN A 764 14.43 13.25 1.92
CA GLN A 764 14.41 13.57 3.36
C GLN A 764 14.87 12.38 4.21
N TYR A 765 14.48 11.16 3.91
CA TYR A 765 15.01 9.97 4.58
C TYR A 765 16.52 9.84 4.38
N ALA A 766 17.00 10.03 3.16
CA ALA A 766 18.43 9.91 2.84
C ALA A 766 19.28 10.93 3.60
N GLU A 767 18.85 12.18 3.66
CA GLU A 767 19.58 13.28 4.30
C GLU A 767 19.47 13.25 5.83
N GLU A 768 18.23 13.10 6.36
CA GLU A 768 17.94 13.38 7.76
C GLU A 768 17.95 12.14 8.66
N ILE A 769 17.79 10.93 8.07
CA ILE A 769 17.73 9.67 8.82
C ILE A 769 18.89 8.75 8.47
N TRP A 770 19.07 8.43 7.18
CA TRP A 770 20.07 7.45 6.76
C TRP A 770 21.47 8.04 6.57
N HIS A 771 21.57 9.34 6.35
CA HIS A 771 22.81 10.06 6.02
C HIS A 771 23.54 9.39 4.85
N VAL A 772 22.81 9.12 3.76
CA VAL A 772 23.33 8.55 2.51
C VAL A 772 23.27 9.59 1.39
N ASN A 773 24.31 9.63 0.57
CA ASN A 773 24.37 10.51 -0.59
C ASN A 773 23.97 9.78 -1.86
N PRO A 774 23.37 10.49 -2.84
CA PRO A 774 23.13 9.93 -4.16
C PRO A 774 24.43 9.43 -4.81
N THR A 775 24.37 8.29 -5.49
CA THR A 775 25.50 7.72 -6.21
C THR A 775 25.70 8.47 -7.53
N GLN A 776 26.92 8.77 -7.90
CA GLN A 776 27.28 9.30 -9.21
C GLN A 776 27.58 8.15 -10.18
N TYR A 777 26.95 8.17 -11.37
CA TYR A 777 27.09 7.13 -12.39
C TYR A 777 27.77 7.63 -13.65
#